data_2107e40e9a1b6ed90687c72009fe793e
#
_entry.id   2107e40e9a1b6ed90687c72009fe793e
#
_cell.length_a   1.000
_cell.length_b   1.000
_cell.length_c   1.000
_cell.angle_alpha   90.00
_cell.angle_beta   90.00
_cell.angle_gamma   90.00
#
_symmetry.space_group_name_H-M   'P 1'
#
loop_
_entity.id
_entity.type
_entity.pdbx_description
1 polymer ?
#
loop_
_entity_poly.entity_id
_entity_poly.type
_entity_poly.pdbx_seq_one_letter_code
_entity_poly.pdbx_strand_id
1 'polypeptide(L)'
;MTRKMLLTLLLSLLVWPLMAQTAARDSVQGRKKVAVVLSGGGAFGAIHVGALKVIEEAGLPVDMVVGTSMGSIVGALYSVGFDSQDIATMFRTMDWAELFLDRGNYWHNTLSEREALNTYIYERDFYVRGSVDPQPGGLIRGTNVEKTFAYYLQGYTDSINFLRDLPRQFACVATDLVTDREVVLTHGSLVRSIRASMSIPGVFTPVHMGDMVLVDGGAKNNFAADVARRLGADIVIGVKFDLGLGTDKEYRTLMDVMERSAGSDVSRRARDNEKHCDLLVRVPVRGYTSGSFTRGAINTLLARGEEATREKMDSLLLLKSQVGPLPAGGTAMHLRDIDHLKAPDDERRGLVDTHEPGTTEASLGLRFDNEDIVAAQLNSRYFLPGKRRKELDLTLRLGLRSMLRLGFDFQPRPWRHMGLSYELWYKYSDLYTRGKRSDNLSMLYQRADAKLFGLDAMNFDCELGLGWEHYHVFGSLHNEHSVHTFDRNVHYYNYHARVRYNSEDRHYFTTRGTRVEASYAYYTDNMSQWRGHSGFSAVAAMWQTTISLARGTQVRPGVQGRLLYGDDVPIMASNVAGGMTWGKYFPQQLPMAGVGHSEFFDSKLISASLRLQQRITGQHYLLLDGSVTEHNDKLDRIFDRKPLWGARVAYFYNSGIVGPLGASLGWNSYTHRVNFFVSLGYDF
;
A
#
# COMPACT_ATOMS: atom_id res chain seq x y z
N MET A 1 -49.96 1.25 -50.15
CA MET A 1 -49.35 1.50 -48.81
C MET A 1 -48.23 2.52 -48.98
N THR A 2 -48.38 3.68 -48.40
CA THR A 2 -47.44 4.79 -48.55
C THR A 2 -46.16 4.54 -47.70
N ARG A 3 -45.02 4.96 -48.21
CA ARG A 3 -43.70 4.82 -47.58
C ARG A 3 -43.65 5.23 -46.09
N LYS A 4 -44.59 6.11 -45.68
CA LYS A 4 -44.77 6.52 -44.27
C LYS A 4 -45.41 5.43 -43.40
N MET A 5 -46.31 4.60 -43.92
CA MET A 5 -46.89 3.47 -43.14
C MET A 5 -45.89 2.35 -42.90
N LEU A 6 -44.98 2.11 -43.85
CA LEU A 6 -43.91 1.11 -43.67
C LEU A 6 -42.89 1.55 -42.62
N LEU A 7 -42.56 2.85 -42.54
CA LEU A 7 -41.62 3.40 -41.56
C LEU A 7 -42.23 3.37 -40.14
N THR A 8 -43.52 3.63 -40.01
CA THR A 8 -44.22 3.56 -38.71
C THR A 8 -44.33 2.13 -38.21
N LEU A 9 -44.55 1.16 -39.13
CA LEU A 9 -44.58 -0.26 -38.78
C LEU A 9 -43.20 -0.80 -38.40
N LEU A 10 -42.12 -0.36 -39.07
CA LEU A 10 -40.73 -0.67 -38.73
C LEU A 10 -40.30 -0.06 -37.39
N LEU A 11 -40.70 1.20 -37.12
CA LEU A 11 -40.42 1.84 -35.84
C LEU A 11 -41.17 1.16 -34.66
N SER A 12 -42.42 0.72 -34.86
CA SER A 12 -43.18 0.02 -33.86
C SER A 12 -42.60 -1.37 -33.55
N LEU A 13 -42.01 -2.05 -34.55
CA LEU A 13 -41.32 -3.35 -34.37
C LEU A 13 -39.97 -3.22 -33.68
N LEU A 14 -39.29 -2.05 -33.75
CA LEU A 14 -38.05 -1.74 -33.06
C LEU A 14 -38.24 -1.30 -31.59
N VAL A 15 -39.40 -0.71 -31.27
CA VAL A 15 -39.70 -0.23 -29.89
C VAL A 15 -40.24 -1.35 -29.05
N TRP A 16 -40.86 -2.39 -29.62
CA TRP A 16 -41.43 -3.51 -28.84
C TRP A 16 -40.39 -4.36 -28.09
N PRO A 17 -39.22 -4.72 -28.60
CA PRO A 17 -38.21 -5.40 -27.80
C PRO A 17 -37.57 -4.52 -26.74
N LEU A 18 -37.50 -3.18 -26.92
CA LEU A 18 -37.02 -2.26 -25.89
C LEU A 18 -38.00 -2.13 -24.70
N MET A 19 -39.30 -2.10 -24.99
CA MET A 19 -40.36 -2.08 -23.96
C MET A 19 -40.50 -3.45 -23.25
N ALA A 20 -40.24 -4.56 -23.97
CA ALA A 20 -40.26 -5.89 -23.36
C ALA A 20 -39.07 -6.14 -22.40
N GLN A 21 -37.91 -5.52 -22.64
CA GLN A 21 -36.78 -5.60 -21.71
C GLN A 21 -36.95 -4.72 -20.46
N THR A 22 -37.67 -3.60 -20.54
CA THR A 22 -38.02 -2.78 -19.38
C THR A 22 -39.19 -3.39 -18.60
N ALA A 23 -40.19 -4.00 -19.26
CA ALA A 23 -41.32 -4.66 -18.61
C ALA A 23 -40.95 -5.99 -17.91
N ALA A 24 -39.89 -6.67 -18.33
CA ALA A 24 -39.45 -7.91 -17.69
C ALA A 24 -38.71 -7.69 -16.35
N ARG A 25 -38.32 -6.46 -16.00
CA ARG A 25 -37.72 -6.12 -14.71
C ARG A 25 -38.70 -5.66 -13.63
N ASP A 26 -39.91 -5.25 -13.99
CA ASP A 26 -40.88 -4.64 -13.06
C ASP A 26 -42.02 -5.55 -12.59
N SER A 27 -42.05 -6.83 -12.95
CA SER A 27 -43.15 -7.70 -12.51
C SER A 27 -42.68 -9.00 -11.86
N VAL A 28 -42.11 -8.92 -10.67
CA VAL A 28 -42.39 -9.93 -9.64
C VAL A 28 -43.58 -9.44 -8.84
N GLN A 29 -44.73 -9.31 -9.48
CA GLN A 29 -46.00 -9.05 -8.81
C GLN A 29 -46.32 -10.24 -7.91
N GLY A 30 -46.26 -10.04 -6.58
CA GLY A 30 -46.68 -11.00 -5.57
C GLY A 30 -45.63 -11.49 -4.58
N ARG A 31 -44.34 -11.09 -4.73
CA ARG A 31 -43.27 -11.50 -3.80
C ARG A 31 -42.89 -10.36 -2.86
N LYS A 32 -42.71 -10.66 -1.56
CA LYS A 32 -42.17 -9.70 -0.58
C LYS A 32 -40.67 -9.45 -0.86
N LYS A 33 -40.24 -8.20 -0.75
CA LYS A 33 -38.85 -7.77 -0.89
C LYS A 33 -38.11 -7.99 0.43
N VAL A 34 -37.00 -8.74 0.37
CA VAL A 34 -36.17 -9.06 1.54
C VAL A 34 -34.92 -8.18 1.56
N ALA A 35 -34.70 -7.50 2.67
CA ALA A 35 -33.48 -6.75 2.93
C ALA A 35 -32.65 -7.38 4.06
N VAL A 36 -31.32 -7.35 3.90
CA VAL A 36 -30.36 -7.63 4.97
C VAL A 36 -29.71 -6.33 5.41
N VAL A 37 -29.69 -6.08 6.72
CA VAL A 37 -29.08 -4.89 7.32
C VAL A 37 -27.86 -5.29 8.12
N LEU A 38 -26.71 -4.67 7.80
CA LEU A 38 -25.39 -4.99 8.35
C LEU A 38 -24.83 -3.79 9.12
N SER A 39 -24.58 -3.98 10.41
CA SER A 39 -24.04 -2.91 11.27
C SER A 39 -22.60 -2.57 10.95
N GLY A 40 -22.14 -1.37 11.34
CA GLY A 40 -20.73 -1.05 11.42
C GLY A 40 -20.05 -1.80 12.57
N GLY A 41 -18.70 -1.77 12.62
CA GLY A 41 -17.94 -2.35 13.72
C GLY A 41 -16.55 -2.88 13.38
N GLY A 42 -15.89 -2.37 12.34
CA GLY A 42 -14.52 -2.77 11.97
C GLY A 42 -14.39 -4.28 11.76
N ALA A 43 -13.47 -4.96 12.47
CA ALA A 43 -13.24 -6.40 12.35
C ALA A 43 -14.49 -7.26 12.61
N PHE A 44 -15.47 -6.73 13.34
CA PHE A 44 -16.75 -7.41 13.55
C PHE A 44 -17.55 -7.60 12.26
N GLY A 45 -17.22 -6.90 11.16
CA GLY A 45 -17.81 -7.16 9.85
C GLY A 45 -17.70 -8.62 9.39
N ALA A 46 -16.75 -9.39 9.92
CA ALA A 46 -16.64 -10.82 9.64
C ALA A 46 -17.89 -11.62 10.11
N ILE A 47 -18.59 -11.18 11.17
CA ILE A 47 -19.84 -11.85 11.60
C ILE A 47 -20.91 -11.80 10.52
N HIS A 48 -20.97 -10.70 9.76
CA HIS A 48 -21.95 -10.53 8.69
C HIS A 48 -21.78 -11.57 7.60
N VAL A 49 -20.51 -11.89 7.27
CA VAL A 49 -20.19 -12.90 6.25
C VAL A 49 -20.63 -14.29 6.72
N GLY A 50 -20.38 -14.63 8.00
CA GLY A 50 -20.88 -15.88 8.60
C GLY A 50 -22.41 -15.95 8.62
N ALA A 51 -23.08 -14.83 8.88
CA ALA A 51 -24.53 -14.75 8.84
C ALA A 51 -25.09 -14.89 7.42
N LEU A 52 -24.48 -14.23 6.43
CA LEU A 52 -24.88 -14.36 5.01
C LEU A 52 -24.79 -15.80 4.54
N LYS A 53 -23.77 -16.57 4.95
CA LYS A 53 -23.65 -17.99 4.63
C LYS A 53 -24.89 -18.79 5.05
N VAL A 54 -25.39 -18.58 6.26
CA VAL A 54 -26.57 -19.29 6.76
C VAL A 54 -27.87 -18.82 6.08
N ILE A 55 -27.97 -17.53 5.76
CA ILE A 55 -29.10 -16.98 4.99
C ILE A 55 -29.13 -17.60 3.57
N GLU A 56 -27.96 -17.77 2.94
CA GLU A 56 -27.81 -18.48 1.65
C GLU A 56 -28.19 -19.95 1.77
N GLU A 57 -27.73 -20.66 2.80
CA GLU A 57 -28.08 -22.06 3.08
C GLU A 57 -29.58 -22.24 3.29
N ALA A 58 -30.25 -21.29 3.96
CA ALA A 58 -31.69 -21.29 4.10
C ALA A 58 -32.42 -21.08 2.76
N GLY A 59 -31.69 -20.61 1.72
CA GLY A 59 -32.25 -20.31 0.40
C GLY A 59 -33.25 -19.15 0.44
N LEU A 60 -33.03 -18.18 1.34
CA LEU A 60 -33.81 -16.96 1.42
C LEU A 60 -33.31 -15.95 0.38
N PRO A 61 -34.15 -15.42 -0.51
CA PRO A 61 -33.72 -14.44 -1.50
C PRO A 61 -33.37 -13.12 -0.81
N VAL A 62 -32.22 -12.54 -1.13
CA VAL A 62 -31.83 -11.21 -0.66
C VAL A 62 -31.92 -10.24 -1.82
N ASP A 63 -32.88 -9.30 -1.75
CA ASP A 63 -33.13 -8.30 -2.78
C ASP A 63 -32.36 -7.01 -2.55
N MET A 64 -32.10 -6.68 -1.27
CA MET A 64 -31.47 -5.42 -0.86
C MET A 64 -30.50 -5.67 0.28
N VAL A 65 -29.39 -4.94 0.28
CA VAL A 65 -28.49 -4.85 1.43
C VAL A 65 -28.32 -3.39 1.85
N VAL A 66 -28.44 -3.14 3.15
CA VAL A 66 -28.16 -1.82 3.74
C VAL A 66 -27.04 -1.98 4.74
N GLY A 67 -25.96 -1.22 4.57
CA GLY A 67 -24.76 -1.34 5.40
C GLY A 67 -24.26 -0.02 5.96
N THR A 68 -23.60 -0.10 7.11
CA THR A 68 -22.87 1.02 7.71
C THR A 68 -21.43 0.58 7.96
N SER A 69 -20.42 1.44 7.64
CA SER A 69 -19.01 1.16 7.89
C SER A 69 -18.57 -0.18 7.30
N MET A 70 -18.01 -1.11 8.07
CA MET A 70 -17.64 -2.44 7.58
C MET A 70 -18.84 -3.21 7.01
N GLY A 71 -20.05 -2.99 7.53
CA GLY A 71 -21.27 -3.55 6.96
C GLY A 71 -21.55 -3.03 5.54
N SER A 72 -21.12 -1.81 5.20
CA SER A 72 -21.23 -1.27 3.84
C SER A 72 -20.25 -1.97 2.88
N ILE A 73 -19.06 -2.34 3.36
CA ILE A 73 -18.08 -3.10 2.57
C ILE A 73 -18.61 -4.49 2.24
N VAL A 74 -19.04 -5.24 3.27
CA VAL A 74 -19.63 -6.57 3.08
C VAL A 74 -20.87 -6.49 2.19
N GLY A 75 -21.74 -5.51 2.45
CA GLY A 75 -22.95 -5.28 1.68
C GLY A 75 -22.71 -4.96 0.20
N ALA A 76 -21.72 -4.11 -0.10
CA ALA A 76 -21.36 -3.78 -1.48
C ALA A 76 -20.82 -4.99 -2.23
N LEU A 77 -19.89 -5.75 -1.62
CA LEU A 77 -19.34 -6.98 -2.21
C LEU A 77 -20.46 -7.99 -2.50
N TYR A 78 -21.36 -8.18 -1.55
CA TYR A 78 -22.51 -9.07 -1.73
C TYR A 78 -23.48 -8.57 -2.81
N SER A 79 -23.69 -7.27 -2.89
CA SER A 79 -24.60 -6.65 -3.84
C SER A 79 -24.13 -6.70 -5.29
N VAL A 80 -22.81 -6.69 -5.54
CA VAL A 80 -22.24 -6.89 -6.88
C VAL A 80 -22.20 -8.36 -7.33
N GLY A 81 -22.54 -9.30 -6.45
CA GLY A 81 -22.78 -10.69 -6.80
C GLY A 81 -21.81 -11.72 -6.21
N PHE A 82 -20.85 -11.34 -5.37
CA PHE A 82 -20.06 -12.31 -4.60
C PHE A 82 -20.95 -13.02 -3.58
N ASP A 83 -20.66 -14.28 -3.32
CA ASP A 83 -21.28 -15.03 -2.24
C ASP A 83 -20.52 -14.88 -0.91
N SER A 84 -21.07 -15.48 0.14
CA SER A 84 -20.45 -15.45 1.47
C SER A 84 -19.09 -16.16 1.51
N GLN A 85 -18.84 -17.17 0.66
CA GLN A 85 -17.59 -17.91 0.61
C GLN A 85 -16.46 -17.07 -0.02
N ASP A 86 -16.76 -16.36 -1.10
CA ASP A 86 -15.84 -15.44 -1.74
C ASP A 86 -15.43 -14.32 -0.76
N ILE A 87 -16.42 -13.69 -0.11
CA ILE A 87 -16.18 -12.63 0.85
C ILE A 87 -15.39 -13.15 2.06
N ALA A 88 -15.68 -14.36 2.55
CA ALA A 88 -14.89 -14.98 3.62
C ALA A 88 -13.44 -15.22 3.20
N THR A 89 -13.21 -15.59 1.94
CA THR A 89 -11.86 -15.76 1.38
C THR A 89 -11.13 -14.43 1.35
N MET A 90 -11.77 -13.35 0.88
CA MET A 90 -11.22 -11.99 0.92
C MET A 90 -10.83 -11.60 2.35
N PHE A 91 -11.72 -11.79 3.33
CA PHE A 91 -11.47 -11.46 4.73
C PHE A 91 -10.30 -12.23 5.34
N ARG A 92 -10.09 -13.50 4.94
CA ARG A 92 -8.98 -14.35 5.44
C ARG A 92 -7.64 -14.05 4.78
N THR A 93 -7.63 -13.60 3.54
CA THR A 93 -6.41 -13.41 2.74
C THR A 93 -5.92 -11.98 2.75
N MET A 94 -6.78 -11.01 2.98
CA MET A 94 -6.45 -9.58 2.99
C MET A 94 -5.55 -9.24 4.19
N ASP A 95 -4.50 -8.46 3.96
CA ASP A 95 -3.71 -7.84 5.04
C ASP A 95 -4.38 -6.53 5.47
N TRP A 96 -5.30 -6.64 6.41
CA TRP A 96 -6.10 -5.52 6.88
C TRP A 96 -5.27 -4.39 7.51
N ALA A 97 -4.15 -4.73 8.15
CA ALA A 97 -3.30 -3.73 8.77
C ALA A 97 -2.60 -2.87 7.71
N GLU A 98 -2.06 -3.51 6.67
CA GLU A 98 -1.46 -2.78 5.55
C GLU A 98 -2.51 -2.00 4.76
N LEU A 99 -3.71 -2.57 4.56
CA LEU A 99 -4.82 -1.91 3.88
C LEU A 99 -5.23 -0.61 4.58
N PHE A 100 -5.45 -0.68 5.89
CA PHE A 100 -5.95 0.48 6.66
C PHE A 100 -4.87 1.50 7.01
N LEU A 101 -3.59 1.14 6.97
CA LEU A 101 -2.49 2.08 7.21
C LEU A 101 -1.98 2.75 5.93
N ASP A 102 -2.62 2.50 4.78
CA ASP A 102 -2.15 2.95 3.46
C ASP A 102 -0.69 2.56 3.17
N ARG A 103 -0.24 1.41 3.68
CA ARG A 103 1.15 0.94 3.59
C ARG A 103 1.22 -0.42 2.91
N GLY A 104 2.44 -0.79 2.51
CA GLY A 104 2.73 -2.09 1.95
C GLY A 104 2.90 -2.10 0.43
N ASN A 105 3.32 -3.26 -0.09
CA ASN A 105 3.55 -3.49 -1.51
C ASN A 105 2.29 -3.97 -2.21
N TYR A 106 1.33 -3.07 -2.34
CA TYR A 106 0.10 -3.39 -3.06
C TYR A 106 0.36 -3.48 -4.56
N TRP A 107 -0.15 -4.53 -5.17
CA TRP A 107 0.00 -4.81 -6.59
C TRP A 107 -0.60 -3.75 -7.53
N HIS A 108 -1.42 -2.84 -7.01
CA HIS A 108 -2.00 -1.73 -7.76
C HIS A 108 -1.20 -0.41 -7.66
N ASN A 109 -0.09 -0.38 -6.91
CA ASN A 109 0.83 0.76 -6.86
C ASN A 109 2.00 0.55 -7.82
N THR A 110 2.51 1.63 -8.41
CA THR A 110 3.76 1.58 -9.17
C THR A 110 4.93 1.27 -8.25
N LEU A 111 6.08 0.90 -8.83
CA LEU A 111 7.27 0.60 -8.03
C LEU A 111 7.71 1.81 -7.19
N SER A 112 7.71 3.01 -7.78
CA SER A 112 8.08 4.24 -7.07
C SER A 112 7.11 4.60 -5.94
N GLU A 113 5.80 4.44 -6.16
CA GLU A 113 4.79 4.65 -5.11
C GLU A 113 4.97 3.68 -3.94
N ARG A 114 5.25 2.39 -4.22
CA ARG A 114 5.48 1.40 -3.15
C ARG A 114 6.72 1.70 -2.32
N GLU A 115 7.78 2.21 -2.93
CA GLU A 115 9.00 2.61 -2.23
C GLU A 115 8.71 3.82 -1.32
N ALA A 116 7.98 4.81 -1.81
CA ALA A 116 7.60 5.99 -1.01
C ALA A 116 6.77 5.63 0.22
N LEU A 117 5.78 4.74 0.09
CA LEU A 117 4.93 4.27 1.19
C LEU A 117 5.70 3.62 2.36
N ASN A 118 6.89 3.08 2.09
CA ASN A 118 7.73 2.41 3.09
C ASN A 118 8.87 3.28 3.62
N THR A 119 8.87 4.57 3.31
CA THR A 119 9.90 5.54 3.70
C THR A 119 9.41 6.44 4.83
N TYR A 120 8.14 6.84 4.79
CA TYR A 120 7.59 7.83 5.71
C TYR A 120 6.71 7.20 6.79
N ILE A 121 6.75 7.76 8.01
CA ILE A 121 5.88 7.35 9.13
C ILE A 121 4.56 8.11 9.15
N TYR A 122 4.53 9.27 8.51
CA TYR A 122 3.36 10.14 8.45
C TYR A 122 3.30 10.83 7.08
N GLU A 123 2.10 10.93 6.52
CA GLU A 123 1.80 11.58 5.25
C GLU A 123 0.48 12.31 5.35
N ARG A 124 0.40 13.54 4.81
CA ARG A 124 -0.80 14.38 4.84
C ARG A 124 -0.92 15.28 3.63
N ASP A 125 -2.15 15.42 3.13
CA ASP A 125 -2.48 16.36 2.06
C ASP A 125 -2.86 17.73 2.58
N PHE A 126 -2.54 18.74 1.80
CA PHE A 126 -2.93 20.13 2.01
C PHE A 126 -3.42 20.73 0.68
N TYR A 127 -4.47 21.53 0.73
CA TYR A 127 -4.87 22.35 -0.41
C TYR A 127 -4.13 23.69 -0.36
N VAL A 128 -3.47 24.07 -1.46
CA VAL A 128 -2.84 25.38 -1.62
C VAL A 128 -3.76 26.24 -2.48
N ARG A 129 -4.77 26.85 -1.88
CA ARG A 129 -5.58 27.91 -2.49
C ARG A 129 -5.37 29.20 -1.73
N GLY A 130 -4.24 29.92 -1.98
CA GLY A 130 -3.97 31.24 -1.38
C GLY A 130 -3.69 31.27 0.12
N SER A 131 -4.10 30.25 0.85
CA SER A 131 -3.73 29.93 2.25
C SER A 131 -3.58 28.42 2.33
N VAL A 132 -2.63 27.95 3.13
CA VAL A 132 -2.49 26.54 3.44
C VAL A 132 -3.70 26.14 4.27
N ASP A 133 -4.69 25.54 3.63
CA ASP A 133 -5.88 25.06 4.32
C ASP A 133 -5.67 23.57 4.61
N PRO A 134 -5.37 23.19 5.86
CA PRO A 134 -5.20 21.79 6.20
C PRO A 134 -6.54 21.08 6.05
N GLN A 135 -6.61 20.03 5.23
CA GLN A 135 -7.82 19.19 5.21
C GLN A 135 -8.13 18.69 6.63
N PRO A 136 -9.31 18.92 7.14
CA PRO A 136 -9.65 18.48 8.49
C PRO A 136 -9.80 16.96 8.54
N GLY A 137 -9.23 16.32 9.54
CA GLY A 137 -9.96 15.31 10.23
C GLY A 137 -9.44 13.88 10.26
N GLY A 138 -8.38 13.43 9.57
CA GLY A 138 -7.95 12.04 9.68
C GLY A 138 -6.44 11.84 9.51
N LEU A 139 -5.93 10.73 10.08
CA LEU A 139 -4.52 10.35 9.97
C LEU A 139 -4.21 9.52 8.71
N ILE A 140 -5.23 8.86 8.14
CA ILE A 140 -5.11 7.88 7.06
C ILE A 140 -6.01 8.29 5.90
N ARG A 141 -5.47 8.34 4.69
CA ARG A 141 -6.23 8.73 3.48
C ARG A 141 -7.22 7.66 3.04
N GLY A 142 -6.89 6.39 3.22
CA GLY A 142 -7.68 5.25 2.76
C GLY A 142 -7.51 4.99 1.27
N THR A 143 -6.42 5.43 0.67
CA THR A 143 -6.09 5.23 -0.75
C THR A 143 -6.01 3.75 -1.10
N ASN A 144 -5.37 2.93 -0.25
CA ASN A 144 -5.30 1.49 -0.47
C ASN A 144 -6.68 0.83 -0.36
N VAL A 145 -7.54 1.35 0.50
CA VAL A 145 -8.94 0.90 0.61
C VAL A 145 -9.68 1.16 -0.70
N GLU A 146 -9.62 2.39 -1.23
CA GLU A 146 -10.26 2.75 -2.50
C GLU A 146 -9.74 1.91 -3.67
N LYS A 147 -8.42 1.78 -3.82
CA LYS A 147 -7.80 0.98 -4.88
C LYS A 147 -8.18 -0.51 -4.77
N THR A 148 -8.14 -1.07 -3.57
CA THR A 148 -8.50 -2.48 -3.34
C THR A 148 -9.96 -2.75 -3.67
N PHE A 149 -10.87 -1.90 -3.23
CA PHE A 149 -12.28 -2.09 -3.55
C PHE A 149 -12.63 -1.73 -4.98
N ALA A 150 -11.91 -0.81 -5.64
CA ALA A 150 -12.04 -0.60 -7.08
C ALA A 150 -11.73 -1.88 -7.87
N TYR A 151 -10.77 -2.68 -7.41
CA TYR A 151 -10.50 -3.99 -8.00
C TYR A 151 -11.64 -4.98 -7.79
N TYR A 152 -12.11 -5.17 -6.58
CA TYR A 152 -13.19 -6.12 -6.31
C TYR A 152 -14.53 -5.67 -6.94
N LEU A 153 -14.77 -4.39 -7.06
CA LEU A 153 -15.99 -3.80 -7.61
C LEU A 153 -15.88 -3.47 -9.11
N GLN A 154 -14.97 -4.11 -9.86
CA GLN A 154 -14.82 -3.94 -11.31
C GLN A 154 -16.19 -3.99 -12.02
N GLY A 155 -16.40 -3.07 -12.97
CA GLY A 155 -17.66 -2.92 -13.70
C GLY A 155 -18.71 -2.06 -12.99
N TYR A 156 -18.47 -1.66 -11.72
CA TYR A 156 -19.33 -0.79 -10.93
C TYR A 156 -18.58 0.39 -10.30
N THR A 157 -17.44 0.76 -10.87
CA THR A 157 -16.57 1.84 -10.36
C THR A 157 -17.04 3.23 -10.77
N ASP A 158 -17.79 3.33 -11.87
CA ASP A 158 -18.35 4.58 -12.35
C ASP A 158 -19.57 5.01 -11.51
N SER A 159 -20.11 6.20 -11.81
CA SER A 159 -21.32 6.68 -11.15
C SER A 159 -22.56 5.91 -11.63
N ILE A 160 -23.16 5.14 -10.73
CA ILE A 160 -24.30 4.25 -10.96
C ILE A 160 -25.41 4.47 -9.94
N ASN A 161 -26.60 3.94 -10.21
CA ASN A 161 -27.69 3.88 -9.24
C ASN A 161 -27.71 2.51 -8.54
N PHE A 162 -27.41 2.49 -7.25
CA PHE A 162 -27.25 1.25 -6.48
C PHE A 162 -28.56 0.47 -6.27
N LEU A 163 -29.71 1.14 -6.40
CA LEU A 163 -31.01 0.49 -6.31
C LEU A 163 -31.48 -0.13 -7.63
N ARG A 164 -30.83 0.19 -8.75
CA ARG A 164 -31.26 -0.23 -10.08
C ARG A 164 -30.18 -1.01 -10.84
N ASP A 165 -28.93 -0.55 -10.75
CA ASP A 165 -27.87 -1.00 -11.66
C ASP A 165 -27.05 -2.15 -11.07
N LEU A 166 -27.23 -2.49 -9.77
CA LEU A 166 -26.59 -3.62 -9.11
C LEU A 166 -27.47 -4.89 -9.17
N PRO A 167 -26.88 -6.08 -9.17
CA PRO A 167 -27.61 -7.35 -9.08
C PRO A 167 -28.53 -7.46 -7.86
N ARG A 168 -28.09 -6.93 -6.71
CA ARG A 168 -28.89 -6.73 -5.51
C ARG A 168 -28.88 -5.25 -5.17
N GLN A 169 -30.03 -4.71 -4.78
CA GLN A 169 -30.14 -3.31 -4.37
C GLN A 169 -29.20 -3.03 -3.19
N PHE A 170 -28.56 -1.88 -3.21
CA PHE A 170 -27.61 -1.50 -2.16
C PHE A 170 -27.86 -0.07 -1.68
N ALA A 171 -27.67 0.14 -0.39
CA ALA A 171 -27.53 1.46 0.20
C ALA A 171 -26.50 1.42 1.34
N CYS A 172 -25.73 2.47 1.49
CA CYS A 172 -24.89 2.64 2.67
C CYS A 172 -25.12 3.99 3.34
N VAL A 173 -24.80 4.04 4.62
CA VAL A 173 -25.02 5.22 5.45
C VAL A 173 -23.69 5.90 5.74
N ALA A 174 -23.67 7.22 5.57
CA ALA A 174 -22.61 8.11 5.99
C ALA A 174 -23.16 9.22 6.88
N THR A 175 -22.29 10.01 7.49
CA THR A 175 -22.64 11.20 8.26
C THR A 175 -22.06 12.42 7.58
N ASP A 176 -22.85 13.42 7.27
CA ASP A 176 -22.38 14.70 6.75
C ASP A 176 -22.03 15.65 7.90
N LEU A 177 -20.78 16.06 7.98
CA LEU A 177 -20.29 16.99 9.00
C LEU A 177 -20.79 18.42 8.81
N VAL A 178 -21.16 18.80 7.58
CA VAL A 178 -21.65 20.16 7.28
C VAL A 178 -23.03 20.37 7.85
N THR A 179 -23.91 19.36 7.67
CA THR A 179 -25.30 19.43 8.12
C THR A 179 -25.55 18.70 9.43
N ASP A 180 -24.57 17.96 9.93
CA ASP A 180 -24.65 17.06 11.10
C ASP A 180 -25.78 16.02 10.98
N ARG A 181 -26.04 15.52 9.75
CA ARG A 181 -27.12 14.58 9.43
C ARG A 181 -26.63 13.28 8.83
N GLU A 182 -27.47 12.26 8.98
CA GLU A 182 -27.37 11.01 8.23
C GLU A 182 -27.55 11.27 6.73
N VAL A 183 -26.68 10.67 5.92
CA VAL A 183 -26.80 10.62 4.46
C VAL A 183 -26.91 9.17 4.02
N VAL A 184 -27.98 8.86 3.27
CA VAL A 184 -28.18 7.55 2.67
C VAL A 184 -27.68 7.60 1.23
N LEU A 185 -26.59 6.90 0.95
CA LEU A 185 -25.95 6.85 -0.35
C LEU A 185 -26.55 5.70 -1.17
N THR A 186 -27.24 6.03 -2.26
CA THR A 186 -27.94 5.11 -3.16
C THR A 186 -27.52 5.27 -4.62
N HIS A 187 -26.61 6.18 -4.91
CA HIS A 187 -26.09 6.47 -6.24
C HIS A 187 -24.69 7.12 -6.17
N GLY A 188 -24.00 7.17 -7.29
CA GLY A 188 -22.66 7.74 -7.40
C GLY A 188 -21.60 6.64 -7.57
N SER A 189 -20.35 6.94 -7.23
CA SER A 189 -19.28 5.93 -7.19
C SER A 189 -19.48 5.00 -6.00
N LEU A 190 -19.62 3.71 -6.26
CA LEU A 190 -19.80 2.72 -5.21
C LEU A 190 -18.59 2.67 -4.27
N VAL A 191 -17.38 2.74 -4.82
CA VAL A 191 -16.13 2.76 -4.07
C VAL A 191 -16.06 3.96 -3.12
N ARG A 192 -16.33 5.17 -3.64
CA ARG A 192 -16.33 6.38 -2.79
C ARG A 192 -17.44 6.37 -1.75
N SER A 193 -18.57 5.77 -2.05
CA SER A 193 -19.69 5.67 -1.10
C SER A 193 -19.36 4.76 0.09
N ILE A 194 -18.78 3.58 -0.16
CA ILE A 194 -18.33 2.71 0.94
C ILE A 194 -17.14 3.33 1.69
N ARG A 195 -16.22 4.04 0.98
CA ARG A 195 -15.12 4.76 1.60
C ARG A 195 -15.61 5.86 2.53
N ALA A 196 -16.66 6.61 2.14
CA ALA A 196 -17.32 7.59 2.99
C ALA A 196 -17.96 6.93 4.23
N SER A 197 -18.72 5.85 4.00
CA SER A 197 -19.41 5.12 5.07
C SER A 197 -18.48 4.55 6.14
N MET A 198 -17.20 4.29 5.82
CA MET A 198 -16.21 3.74 6.73
C MET A 198 -15.17 4.78 7.22
N SER A 199 -15.33 6.05 6.90
CA SER A 199 -14.40 7.13 7.28
C SER A 199 -14.53 7.48 8.76
N ILE A 200 -13.96 6.67 9.64
CA ILE A 200 -14.00 6.90 11.09
C ILE A 200 -13.30 8.21 11.42
N PRO A 201 -14.01 9.17 12.06
CA PRO A 201 -13.44 10.46 12.43
C PRO A 201 -12.16 10.32 13.23
N GLY A 202 -11.14 11.13 12.88
CA GLY A 202 -9.82 11.07 13.51
C GLY A 202 -8.90 9.93 13.04
N VAL A 203 -9.45 8.87 12.44
CA VAL A 203 -8.68 7.76 11.84
C VAL A 203 -8.52 8.00 10.34
N PHE A 204 -9.63 8.03 9.62
CA PHE A 204 -9.62 8.28 8.17
C PHE A 204 -9.99 9.71 7.83
N THR A 205 -9.40 10.23 6.75
CA THR A 205 -9.81 11.53 6.21
C THR A 205 -11.28 11.47 5.75
N PRO A 206 -12.07 12.53 5.99
CA PRO A 206 -13.42 12.63 5.44
C PRO A 206 -13.44 12.55 3.91
N VAL A 207 -14.53 12.10 3.34
CA VAL A 207 -14.73 12.02 1.90
C VAL A 207 -15.59 13.19 1.43
N HIS A 208 -15.04 14.03 0.56
CA HIS A 208 -15.79 15.12 -0.07
C HIS A 208 -16.62 14.62 -1.25
N MET A 209 -17.94 14.82 -1.22
CA MET A 209 -18.85 14.48 -2.30
C MET A 209 -19.81 15.66 -2.57
N GLY A 210 -19.51 16.45 -3.62
CA GLY A 210 -20.19 17.73 -3.82
C GLY A 210 -19.92 18.69 -2.66
N ASP A 211 -20.96 19.25 -2.08
CA ASP A 211 -20.87 20.15 -0.91
C ASP A 211 -20.84 19.42 0.43
N MET A 212 -20.91 18.09 0.44
CA MET A 212 -20.92 17.27 1.65
C MET A 212 -19.51 16.88 2.09
N VAL A 213 -19.28 16.85 3.38
CA VAL A 213 -18.06 16.32 4.03
C VAL A 213 -18.44 15.08 4.84
N LEU A 214 -18.22 13.90 4.24
CA LEU A 214 -18.77 12.66 4.74
C LEU A 214 -17.78 11.89 5.62
N VAL A 215 -18.28 11.41 6.75
CA VAL A 215 -17.57 10.51 7.67
C VAL A 215 -18.40 9.26 7.93
N ASP A 216 -17.88 8.34 8.73
CA ASP A 216 -18.50 7.06 9.07
C ASP A 216 -19.95 7.24 9.53
N GLY A 217 -20.84 6.45 8.92
CA GLY A 217 -22.26 6.47 9.23
C GLY A 217 -22.59 6.07 10.66
N GLY A 218 -21.68 5.31 11.31
CA GLY A 218 -21.82 4.90 12.70
C GLY A 218 -21.95 6.05 13.70
N ALA A 219 -21.50 7.25 13.33
CA ALA A 219 -21.67 8.44 14.14
C ALA A 219 -23.16 8.87 14.31
N LYS A 220 -24.03 8.51 13.38
CA LYS A 220 -25.47 8.83 13.42
C LYS A 220 -26.38 7.61 13.37
N ASN A 221 -26.06 6.60 12.56
CA ASN A 221 -26.87 5.41 12.37
C ASN A 221 -26.00 4.18 12.09
N ASN A 222 -25.54 3.54 13.15
CA ASN A 222 -24.68 2.35 13.05
C ASN A 222 -25.42 1.06 12.65
N PHE A 223 -26.77 1.07 12.67
CA PHE A 223 -27.60 -0.07 12.31
C PHE A 223 -28.88 0.40 11.61
N ALA A 224 -28.85 0.55 10.31
CA ALA A 224 -29.80 1.31 9.51
C ALA A 224 -31.00 0.49 9.02
N ALA A 225 -31.72 -0.21 9.92
CA ALA A 225 -32.90 -0.99 9.57
C ALA A 225 -34.12 -0.12 9.18
N ASP A 226 -34.21 1.09 9.72
CA ASP A 226 -35.17 2.10 9.29
C ASP A 226 -34.99 2.51 7.83
N VAL A 227 -33.74 2.56 7.35
CA VAL A 227 -33.40 2.85 5.95
C VAL A 227 -33.92 1.75 5.04
N ALA A 228 -33.70 0.48 5.39
CA ALA A 228 -34.23 -0.65 4.62
C ALA A 228 -35.75 -0.58 4.44
N ARG A 229 -36.48 -0.25 5.50
CA ARG A 229 -37.95 -0.04 5.45
C ARG A 229 -38.33 1.14 4.55
N ARG A 230 -37.64 2.27 4.69
CA ARG A 230 -37.86 3.47 3.82
C ARG A 230 -37.62 3.18 2.34
N LEU A 231 -36.70 2.27 2.02
CA LEU A 231 -36.40 1.84 0.65
C LEU A 231 -37.33 0.74 0.14
N GLY A 232 -38.36 0.38 0.92
CA GLY A 232 -39.43 -0.52 0.51
C GLY A 232 -39.18 -2.00 0.78
N ALA A 233 -38.36 -2.35 1.77
CA ALA A 233 -38.23 -3.73 2.21
C ALA A 233 -39.47 -4.18 3.01
N ASP A 234 -40.07 -5.32 2.60
CA ASP A 234 -41.18 -5.96 3.28
C ASP A 234 -40.72 -6.86 4.41
N ILE A 235 -39.57 -7.49 4.28
CA ILE A 235 -38.94 -8.33 5.28
C ILE A 235 -37.51 -7.78 5.51
N VAL A 236 -37.16 -7.55 6.78
CA VAL A 236 -35.86 -7.03 7.19
C VAL A 236 -35.18 -7.99 8.14
N ILE A 237 -34.00 -8.49 7.75
CA ILE A 237 -33.13 -9.30 8.58
C ILE A 237 -31.97 -8.43 9.02
N GLY A 238 -31.86 -8.18 10.31
CA GLY A 238 -30.79 -7.40 10.88
C GLY A 238 -29.66 -8.29 11.44
N VAL A 239 -28.41 -7.98 11.11
CA VAL A 239 -27.24 -8.63 11.71
C VAL A 239 -26.37 -7.58 12.36
N LYS A 240 -26.14 -7.70 13.66
CA LYS A 240 -25.32 -6.78 14.45
C LYS A 240 -24.49 -7.53 15.49
N PHE A 241 -23.36 -6.93 15.86
CA PHE A 241 -22.55 -7.45 16.97
C PHE A 241 -23.19 -7.12 18.35
N ASP A 242 -22.85 -7.93 19.34
CA ASP A 242 -23.22 -7.72 20.74
C ASP A 242 -21.96 -7.78 21.62
N LEU A 243 -21.62 -6.64 22.22
CA LEU A 243 -20.49 -6.51 23.14
C LEU A 243 -20.80 -7.10 24.52
N GLY A 244 -22.08 -7.32 24.84
CA GLY A 244 -22.53 -7.67 26.17
C GLY A 244 -22.39 -6.51 27.18
N LEU A 245 -22.47 -6.84 28.47
CA LEU A 245 -22.13 -5.88 29.52
C LEU A 245 -20.62 -5.74 29.62
N GLY A 246 -20.10 -4.57 29.25
CA GLY A 246 -18.66 -4.30 29.23
C GLY A 246 -18.04 -4.23 30.61
N THR A 247 -16.79 -4.69 30.74
CA THR A 247 -15.94 -4.46 31.88
C THR A 247 -14.90 -3.40 31.54
N ASP A 248 -14.35 -2.70 32.54
CA ASP A 248 -13.33 -1.66 32.42
C ASP A 248 -12.04 -2.10 31.68
N LYS A 249 -11.84 -3.41 31.47
CA LYS A 249 -10.71 -3.97 30.70
C LYS A 249 -10.89 -3.98 29.18
N GLU A 250 -12.08 -3.68 28.68
CA GLU A 250 -12.45 -3.80 27.26
C GLU A 250 -12.27 -2.49 26.45
N TYR A 251 -12.08 -1.36 27.11
CA TYR A 251 -11.91 -0.03 26.45
C TYR A 251 -10.45 0.33 26.29
N ARG A 252 -9.74 -0.38 25.40
CA ARG A 252 -8.28 -0.22 25.22
C ARG A 252 -7.86 0.47 23.94
N THR A 253 -8.74 0.56 22.95
CA THR A 253 -8.44 1.20 21.68
C THR A 253 -9.21 2.52 21.55
N LEU A 254 -8.64 3.45 20.76
CA LEU A 254 -9.31 4.71 20.40
C LEU A 254 -10.71 4.42 19.82
N MET A 255 -10.84 3.35 19.06
CA MET A 255 -12.07 2.89 18.43
C MET A 255 -13.13 2.49 19.47
N ASP A 256 -12.72 1.70 20.48
CA ASP A 256 -13.63 1.27 21.57
C ASP A 256 -14.14 2.47 22.36
N VAL A 257 -13.25 3.45 22.62
CA VAL A 257 -13.59 4.70 23.32
C VAL A 257 -14.51 5.56 22.47
N MET A 258 -14.24 5.71 21.16
CA MET A 258 -15.08 6.50 20.26
C MET A 258 -16.47 5.88 20.08
N GLU A 259 -16.54 4.57 19.89
CA GLU A 259 -17.83 3.84 19.77
C GLU A 259 -18.67 3.99 21.02
N ARG A 260 -18.05 3.94 22.21
CA ARG A 260 -18.76 4.17 23.48
C ARG A 260 -19.06 5.63 23.75
N SER A 261 -18.17 6.55 23.35
CA SER A 261 -18.33 8.01 23.50
C SER A 261 -19.31 8.62 22.51
N ALA A 262 -19.57 7.99 21.36
CA ALA A 262 -20.59 8.41 20.39
C ALA A 262 -22.02 8.43 21.00
N GLY A 263 -22.15 7.94 22.22
CA GLY A 263 -23.14 8.38 23.17
C GLY A 263 -24.44 7.60 23.16
N SER A 264 -25.26 8.00 24.12
CA SER A 264 -26.61 7.45 24.39
C SER A 264 -27.56 7.53 23.19
N ASP A 265 -27.39 8.51 22.29
CA ASP A 265 -28.28 8.73 21.16
C ASP A 265 -28.07 7.73 20.03
N VAL A 266 -26.82 7.47 19.64
CA VAL A 266 -26.47 6.42 18.63
C VAL A 266 -26.91 5.04 19.14
N SER A 267 -26.65 4.75 20.41
CA SER A 267 -27.07 3.49 21.05
C SER A 267 -28.60 3.40 21.19
N ARG A 268 -29.28 4.51 21.42
CA ARG A 268 -30.74 4.58 21.46
C ARG A 268 -31.31 4.33 20.06
N ARG A 269 -30.80 5.02 19.05
CA ARG A 269 -31.23 4.84 17.67
C ARG A 269 -31.01 3.41 17.18
N ALA A 270 -29.85 2.81 17.49
CA ALA A 270 -29.61 1.40 17.15
C ALA A 270 -30.63 0.45 17.78
N ARG A 271 -31.06 0.68 19.05
CA ARG A 271 -32.13 -0.08 19.71
C ARG A 271 -33.50 0.18 19.09
N ASP A 272 -33.79 1.42 18.69
CA ASP A 272 -35.05 1.74 18.02
C ASP A 272 -35.08 1.09 16.63
N ASN A 273 -33.96 1.04 15.92
CA ASN A 273 -33.85 0.39 14.62
C ASN A 273 -34.04 -1.14 14.70
N GLU A 274 -33.75 -1.79 15.82
CA GLU A 274 -34.02 -3.22 16.00
C GLU A 274 -35.52 -3.55 15.84
N LYS A 275 -36.44 -2.62 16.17
CA LYS A 275 -37.89 -2.78 16.02
C LYS A 275 -38.35 -2.85 14.56
N HIS A 276 -37.49 -2.42 13.61
CA HIS A 276 -37.77 -2.51 12.19
C HIS A 276 -37.36 -3.85 11.58
N CYS A 277 -36.73 -4.75 12.35
CA CYS A 277 -36.34 -6.09 11.88
C CYS A 277 -37.44 -7.10 12.15
N ASP A 278 -37.75 -7.96 11.17
CA ASP A 278 -38.57 -9.17 11.34
C ASP A 278 -37.76 -10.29 11.99
N LEU A 279 -36.44 -10.30 11.71
CA LEU A 279 -35.48 -11.17 12.37
C LEU A 279 -34.22 -10.39 12.73
N LEU A 280 -33.83 -10.48 13.99
CA LEU A 280 -32.59 -9.88 14.48
C LEU A 280 -31.61 -10.94 14.94
N VAL A 281 -30.42 -10.94 14.33
CA VAL A 281 -29.27 -11.78 14.71
C VAL A 281 -28.29 -10.91 15.49
N ARG A 282 -28.17 -11.17 16.80
CA ARG A 282 -27.15 -10.56 17.66
C ARG A 282 -26.00 -11.54 17.84
N VAL A 283 -24.80 -11.17 17.39
CA VAL A 283 -23.63 -12.03 17.42
C VAL A 283 -22.71 -11.62 18.58
N PRO A 284 -22.45 -12.49 19.55
CA PRO A 284 -21.56 -12.16 20.67
C PRO A 284 -20.12 -12.06 20.19
N VAL A 285 -19.48 -10.90 20.43
CA VAL A 285 -18.09 -10.63 20.01
C VAL A 285 -17.12 -10.49 21.19
N ARG A 286 -17.54 -10.90 22.40
CA ARG A 286 -16.72 -10.82 23.61
C ARG A 286 -15.31 -11.42 23.41
N GLY A 287 -14.30 -10.70 23.88
CA GLY A 287 -12.88 -11.05 23.75
C GLY A 287 -12.20 -10.52 22.50
N TYR A 288 -12.95 -9.80 21.64
CA TYR A 288 -12.43 -9.14 20.46
C TYR A 288 -12.80 -7.65 20.48
N THR A 289 -12.06 -6.85 19.72
CA THR A 289 -12.31 -5.43 19.50
C THR A 289 -12.57 -5.18 18.01
N SER A 290 -13.07 -4.00 17.65
CA SER A 290 -13.22 -3.54 16.26
C SER A 290 -11.90 -3.52 15.47
N GLY A 291 -10.75 -3.50 16.16
CA GLY A 291 -9.40 -3.62 15.58
C GLY A 291 -8.84 -5.05 15.48
N SER A 292 -9.62 -6.09 15.79
CA SER A 292 -9.13 -7.50 15.84
C SER A 292 -9.06 -8.14 14.45
N PHE A 293 -8.20 -7.63 13.57
CA PHE A 293 -8.03 -8.10 12.19
C PHE A 293 -7.04 -9.25 12.00
N THR A 294 -6.60 -9.94 13.05
CA THR A 294 -5.77 -11.13 12.88
C THR A 294 -6.54 -12.26 12.22
N ARG A 295 -5.87 -13.11 11.43
CA ARG A 295 -6.51 -14.25 10.76
C ARG A 295 -7.25 -15.17 11.73
N GLY A 296 -6.72 -15.36 12.94
CA GLY A 296 -7.38 -16.14 13.99
C GLY A 296 -8.67 -15.50 14.47
N ALA A 297 -8.65 -14.17 14.72
CA ALA A 297 -9.82 -13.41 15.13
C ALA A 297 -10.90 -13.42 14.02
N ILE A 298 -10.51 -13.16 12.79
CA ILE A 298 -11.43 -13.21 11.63
C ILE A 298 -12.11 -14.57 11.52
N ASN A 299 -11.36 -15.68 11.60
CA ASN A 299 -11.96 -17.02 11.55
C ASN A 299 -12.96 -17.26 12.69
N THR A 300 -12.66 -16.81 13.90
CA THR A 300 -13.56 -16.95 15.05
C THR A 300 -14.82 -16.10 14.88
N LEU A 301 -14.67 -14.86 14.39
CA LEU A 301 -15.82 -13.97 14.15
C LEU A 301 -16.72 -14.49 13.04
N LEU A 302 -16.16 -15.02 11.94
CA LEU A 302 -16.91 -15.72 10.89
C LEU A 302 -17.76 -16.87 11.49
N ALA A 303 -17.11 -17.73 12.29
CA ALA A 303 -17.79 -18.88 12.92
C ALA A 303 -18.90 -18.43 13.88
N ARG A 304 -18.67 -17.40 14.69
CA ARG A 304 -19.72 -16.86 15.59
C ARG A 304 -20.91 -16.29 14.82
N GLY A 305 -20.66 -15.60 13.70
CA GLY A 305 -21.74 -15.11 12.82
C GLY A 305 -22.56 -16.26 12.25
N GLU A 306 -21.90 -17.34 11.82
CA GLU A 306 -22.54 -18.56 11.33
C GLU A 306 -23.38 -19.23 12.45
N GLU A 307 -22.79 -19.45 13.63
CA GLU A 307 -23.44 -20.10 14.77
C GLU A 307 -24.69 -19.34 15.22
N ALA A 308 -24.57 -18.05 15.52
CA ALA A 308 -25.68 -17.22 15.98
C ALA A 308 -26.82 -17.13 14.96
N THR A 309 -26.50 -17.19 13.65
CA THR A 309 -27.53 -17.16 12.61
C THR A 309 -28.14 -18.55 12.43
N ARG A 310 -27.37 -19.62 12.59
CA ARG A 310 -27.86 -21.01 12.53
C ARG A 310 -28.84 -21.33 13.63
N GLU A 311 -28.70 -20.74 14.82
CA GLU A 311 -29.70 -20.81 15.90
C GLU A 311 -31.07 -20.21 15.50
N LYS A 312 -31.11 -19.37 14.46
CA LYS A 312 -32.30 -18.75 13.90
C LYS A 312 -32.83 -19.41 12.64
N MET A 313 -32.33 -20.61 12.29
CA MET A 313 -32.65 -21.29 11.03
C MET A 313 -34.18 -21.47 10.85
N ASP A 314 -34.90 -21.90 11.89
CA ASP A 314 -36.34 -22.07 11.83
C ASP A 314 -37.09 -20.75 11.52
N SER A 315 -36.59 -19.64 12.09
CA SER A 315 -37.12 -18.31 11.80
C SER A 315 -36.84 -17.87 10.37
N LEU A 316 -35.64 -18.18 9.84
CA LEU A 316 -35.28 -17.93 8.43
C LEU A 316 -36.18 -18.72 7.49
N LEU A 317 -36.41 -20.00 7.76
CA LEU A 317 -37.28 -20.86 6.95
C LEU A 317 -38.75 -20.38 7.03
N LEU A 318 -39.20 -19.91 8.19
CA LEU A 318 -40.53 -19.31 8.34
C LEU A 318 -40.66 -18.03 7.50
N LEU A 319 -39.64 -17.13 7.55
CA LEU A 319 -39.64 -15.92 6.72
C LEU A 319 -39.62 -16.28 5.24
N LYS A 320 -38.83 -17.29 4.83
CA LYS A 320 -38.79 -17.78 3.45
C LYS A 320 -40.20 -18.19 2.97
N SER A 321 -40.98 -18.87 3.78
CA SER A 321 -42.35 -19.27 3.43
C SER A 321 -43.30 -18.08 3.21
N GLN A 322 -42.97 -16.92 3.80
CA GLN A 322 -43.74 -15.67 3.68
C GLN A 322 -43.34 -14.82 2.48
N VAL A 323 -42.19 -15.10 1.83
CA VAL A 323 -41.69 -14.32 0.70
C VAL A 323 -42.59 -14.40 -0.52
N GLY A 324 -43.27 -15.55 -0.73
CA GLY A 324 -44.04 -15.83 -1.94
C GLY A 324 -43.27 -16.63 -2.98
N PRO A 325 -43.82 -16.82 -4.18
CA PRO A 325 -43.21 -17.69 -5.20
C PRO A 325 -41.87 -17.14 -5.67
N LEU A 326 -40.87 -18.00 -5.67
CA LEU A 326 -39.52 -17.68 -6.21
C LEU A 326 -39.50 -17.84 -7.75
N PRO A 327 -38.66 -17.09 -8.47
CA PRO A 327 -38.48 -17.23 -9.91
C PRO A 327 -38.12 -18.69 -10.26
N ALA A 328 -38.56 -19.17 -11.44
CA ALA A 328 -38.14 -20.44 -11.97
C ALA A 328 -36.63 -20.41 -12.24
N GLY A 329 -35.84 -21.14 -11.45
CA GLY A 329 -34.38 -21.10 -11.47
C GLY A 329 -33.76 -20.71 -10.13
N GLY A 330 -34.57 -20.40 -9.11
CA GLY A 330 -34.09 -19.99 -7.80
C GLY A 330 -33.51 -18.56 -7.79
N THR A 331 -33.04 -18.15 -6.66
CA THR A 331 -32.22 -16.92 -6.53
C THR A 331 -30.76 -17.30 -6.79
N ALA A 332 -30.21 -16.84 -7.89
CA ALA A 332 -28.77 -17.02 -8.14
C ALA A 332 -28.01 -16.27 -7.03
N MET A 333 -27.42 -17.03 -6.11
CA MET A 333 -26.69 -16.45 -4.97
C MET A 333 -25.26 -16.09 -5.38
N HIS A 334 -24.65 -16.85 -6.27
CA HIS A 334 -23.34 -16.65 -6.82
C HIS A 334 -23.44 -16.08 -8.24
N LEU A 335 -23.30 -14.77 -8.37
CA LEU A 335 -23.38 -14.05 -9.66
C LEU A 335 -22.02 -13.56 -10.12
N ARG A 336 -21.01 -13.67 -9.29
CA ARG A 336 -19.64 -13.20 -9.53
C ARG A 336 -18.66 -14.07 -8.75
N ASP A 337 -17.60 -14.47 -9.39
CA ASP A 337 -16.56 -15.33 -8.85
C ASP A 337 -15.27 -14.54 -8.68
N ILE A 338 -14.63 -14.66 -7.52
CA ILE A 338 -13.36 -14.03 -7.21
C ILE A 338 -12.24 -14.49 -8.15
N ASP A 339 -12.25 -15.77 -8.57
CA ASP A 339 -11.23 -16.34 -9.46
C ASP A 339 -11.36 -15.85 -10.90
N HIS A 340 -12.53 -15.32 -11.28
CA HIS A 340 -12.79 -14.75 -12.60
C HIS A 340 -12.61 -13.23 -12.65
N LEU A 341 -12.18 -12.59 -11.57
CA LEU A 341 -11.78 -11.19 -11.63
C LEU A 341 -10.59 -11.06 -12.58
N LYS A 342 -10.81 -10.31 -13.66
CA LYS A 342 -9.69 -9.98 -14.53
C LYS A 342 -8.67 -9.24 -13.70
N ALA A 343 -7.44 -9.75 -13.68
CA ALA A 343 -6.33 -8.94 -13.23
C ALA A 343 -6.46 -7.57 -13.95
N PRO A 344 -6.36 -6.44 -13.23
CA PRO A 344 -6.42 -5.15 -13.88
C PRO A 344 -5.47 -5.17 -15.07
N ASP A 345 -5.90 -4.70 -16.25
CA ASP A 345 -5.00 -4.53 -17.39
C ASP A 345 -3.75 -3.83 -16.90
N ASP A 346 -2.56 -4.27 -17.30
CA ASP A 346 -1.29 -3.70 -16.84
C ASP A 346 -1.23 -2.18 -17.08
N GLU A 347 -1.97 -1.69 -18.07
CA GLU A 347 -2.15 -0.27 -18.37
C GLU A 347 -2.96 0.50 -17.29
N ARG A 348 -3.79 -0.17 -16.49
CA ARG A 348 -4.61 0.46 -15.43
C ARG A 348 -4.01 0.27 -14.04
N ARG A 349 -3.03 -0.59 -13.90
CA ARG A 349 -2.34 -0.82 -12.63
C ARG A 349 -1.45 0.36 -12.30
N GLY A 350 -1.73 1.05 -11.24
CA GLY A 350 -1.01 2.27 -10.84
C GLY A 350 -1.49 3.55 -11.55
N LEU A 351 -2.56 3.48 -12.35
CA LEU A 351 -3.07 4.60 -13.14
C LEU A 351 -4.27 5.33 -12.52
N VAL A 352 -4.75 4.89 -11.38
CA VAL A 352 -5.70 5.69 -10.60
C VAL A 352 -4.89 6.75 -9.88
N ASP A 353 -4.67 7.87 -10.55
CA ASP A 353 -4.12 9.07 -9.89
C ASP A 353 -5.13 9.52 -8.83
N THR A 354 -4.81 9.24 -7.58
CA THR A 354 -5.62 9.61 -6.42
C THR A 354 -5.31 11.03 -5.94
N HIS A 355 -4.32 11.69 -6.57
CA HIS A 355 -3.92 13.05 -6.19
C HIS A 355 -4.76 14.07 -6.95
N GLU A 356 -5.38 14.97 -6.20
CA GLU A 356 -6.13 16.08 -6.79
C GLU A 356 -5.18 17.18 -7.27
N PRO A 357 -5.34 17.70 -8.50
CA PRO A 357 -4.53 18.81 -8.98
C PRO A 357 -4.69 20.06 -8.09
N GLY A 358 -3.58 20.68 -7.72
CA GLY A 358 -3.55 21.85 -6.81
C GLY A 358 -3.40 21.46 -5.34
N THR A 359 -3.17 20.19 -5.02
CA THR A 359 -2.88 19.73 -3.66
C THR A 359 -1.38 19.61 -3.40
N THR A 360 -1.01 19.68 -2.14
CA THR A 360 0.34 19.40 -1.65
C THR A 360 0.27 18.23 -0.68
N GLU A 361 1.10 17.24 -0.90
CA GLU A 361 1.32 16.14 0.04
C GLU A 361 2.58 16.42 0.84
N ALA A 362 2.52 16.26 2.15
CA ALA A 362 3.69 16.36 3.03
C ALA A 362 3.88 15.07 3.81
N SER A 363 5.12 14.58 3.83
CA SER A 363 5.48 13.31 4.47
C SER A 363 6.64 13.50 5.44
N LEU A 364 6.62 12.77 6.55
CA LEU A 364 7.65 12.80 7.59
C LEU A 364 8.22 11.40 7.80
N GLY A 365 9.53 11.27 7.66
CA GLY A 365 10.30 10.09 8.05
C GLY A 365 11.18 10.38 9.26
N LEU A 366 11.29 9.43 10.16
CA LEU A 366 12.22 9.48 11.30
C LEU A 366 12.97 8.15 11.40
N ARG A 367 14.26 8.24 11.65
CA ARG A 367 15.14 7.09 11.83
C ARG A 367 16.15 7.35 12.92
N PHE A 368 16.43 6.31 13.69
CA PHE A 368 17.47 6.26 14.70
C PHE A 368 18.35 5.04 14.44
N ASP A 369 19.64 5.22 14.28
CA ASP A 369 20.59 4.13 14.22
C ASP A 369 21.95 4.55 14.78
N ASN A 370 22.84 3.58 15.01
CA ASN A 370 24.16 3.88 15.54
C ASN A 370 25.15 4.45 14.52
N GLU A 371 24.75 4.64 13.28
CA GLU A 371 25.57 5.24 12.20
C GLU A 371 25.17 6.69 11.93
N ASP A 372 23.87 7.01 11.91
CA ASP A 372 23.31 8.36 11.70
C ASP A 372 22.91 9.04 13.00
N ILE A 373 22.85 8.31 14.12
CA ILE A 373 22.32 8.74 15.43
C ILE A 373 20.84 9.08 15.29
N VAL A 374 20.50 10.19 14.62
CA VAL A 374 19.14 10.63 14.30
C VAL A 374 19.12 11.17 12.89
N ALA A 375 18.14 10.75 12.11
CA ALA A 375 17.82 11.37 10.84
C ALA A 375 16.31 11.65 10.76
N ALA A 376 15.95 12.83 10.29
CA ALA A 376 14.59 13.23 9.98
C ALA A 376 14.50 13.60 8.50
N GLN A 377 13.48 13.13 7.80
CA GLN A 377 13.25 13.46 6.41
C GLN A 377 11.86 14.01 6.23
N LEU A 378 11.79 15.19 5.66
CA LEU A 378 10.56 15.87 5.24
C LEU A 378 10.51 15.80 3.72
N ASN A 379 9.36 15.41 3.19
CA ASN A 379 9.08 15.49 1.76
C ASN A 379 7.81 16.29 1.54
N SER A 380 7.79 17.09 0.48
CA SER A 380 6.61 17.81 0.04
C SER A 380 6.48 17.68 -1.48
N ARG A 381 5.35 17.13 -1.93
CA ARG A 381 5.01 16.98 -3.36
C ARG A 381 3.82 17.88 -3.68
N TYR A 382 3.99 18.79 -4.61
CA TYR A 382 2.93 19.66 -5.10
C TYR A 382 2.47 19.22 -6.48
N PHE A 383 1.18 18.87 -6.62
CA PHE A 383 0.57 18.43 -7.85
C PHE A 383 0.02 19.63 -8.62
N LEU A 384 0.71 20.01 -9.70
CA LEU A 384 0.37 21.16 -10.50
C LEU A 384 -0.98 20.97 -11.23
N PRO A 385 -1.83 22.00 -11.31
CA PRO A 385 -3.07 21.94 -12.08
C PRO A 385 -2.83 21.60 -13.56
N GLY A 386 -3.70 20.76 -14.13
CA GLY A 386 -3.63 20.41 -15.56
C GLY A 386 -4.25 19.06 -15.89
N LYS A 387 -4.38 18.76 -17.19
CA LYS A 387 -4.92 17.48 -17.69
C LYS A 387 -3.91 16.30 -17.55
N ARG A 388 -2.65 16.59 -17.34
CA ARG A 388 -1.58 15.59 -17.21
C ARG A 388 -0.86 15.84 -15.92
N ARG A 389 -0.47 14.77 -15.23
CA ARG A 389 0.23 14.85 -13.96
C ARG A 389 1.56 15.57 -14.13
N LYS A 390 1.79 16.55 -13.30
CA LYS A 390 3.04 17.28 -13.13
C LYS A 390 3.21 17.49 -11.63
N GLU A 391 4.37 17.19 -11.13
CA GLU A 391 4.65 17.37 -9.71
C GLU A 391 5.97 18.09 -9.47
N LEU A 392 5.99 18.88 -8.42
CA LEU A 392 7.20 19.44 -7.84
C LEU A 392 7.46 18.69 -6.53
N ASP A 393 8.65 18.17 -6.39
CA ASP A 393 9.11 17.44 -5.21
C ASP A 393 10.19 18.24 -4.49
N LEU A 394 10.01 18.40 -3.18
CA LEU A 394 10.99 18.96 -2.27
C LEU A 394 11.25 17.96 -1.17
N THR A 395 12.48 17.46 -1.04
CA THR A 395 12.89 16.62 0.07
C THR A 395 13.99 17.27 0.86
N LEU A 396 13.81 17.38 2.16
CA LEU A 396 14.80 17.87 3.12
C LEU A 396 15.10 16.75 4.12
N ARG A 397 16.37 16.35 4.20
CA ARG A 397 16.85 15.42 5.22
C ARG A 397 17.77 16.17 6.17
N LEU A 398 17.53 16.00 7.46
CA LEU A 398 18.30 16.55 8.56
C LEU A 398 18.99 15.42 9.33
N GLY A 399 20.24 15.60 9.69
CA GLY A 399 21.06 14.63 10.41
C GLY A 399 22.55 14.79 10.06
N LEU A 400 23.37 13.80 10.41
CA LEU A 400 24.80 13.80 10.06
C LEU A 400 25.06 13.85 8.56
N ARG A 401 24.10 13.36 7.76
CA ARG A 401 24.13 13.39 6.28
C ARG A 401 22.92 14.15 5.78
N SER A 402 22.99 15.48 5.90
CA SER A 402 21.90 16.36 5.48
C SER A 402 21.77 16.41 3.96
N MET A 403 20.54 16.51 3.46
CA MET A 403 20.23 16.53 2.04
C MET A 403 19.09 17.49 1.72
N LEU A 404 19.23 18.18 0.61
CA LEU A 404 18.16 18.90 -0.07
C LEU A 404 18.01 18.31 -1.48
N ARG A 405 16.80 17.90 -1.81
CA ARG A 405 16.45 17.48 -3.18
C ARG A 405 15.29 18.33 -3.69
N LEU A 406 15.43 18.77 -4.92
CA LEU A 406 14.39 19.44 -5.70
C LEU A 406 14.11 18.58 -6.93
N GLY A 407 12.85 18.31 -7.21
CA GLY A 407 12.43 17.50 -8.34
C GLY A 407 11.28 18.16 -9.10
N PHE A 408 11.24 17.92 -10.40
CA PHE A 408 10.09 18.16 -11.25
C PHE A 408 9.88 16.91 -12.07
N ASP A 409 8.69 16.31 -11.96
CA ASP A 409 8.27 15.16 -12.77
C ASP A 409 7.08 15.54 -13.63
N PHE A 410 7.10 15.07 -14.87
CA PHE A 410 6.04 15.24 -15.85
C PHE A 410 5.66 13.88 -16.43
N GLN A 411 4.38 13.54 -16.32
CA GLN A 411 3.81 12.31 -16.86
C GLN A 411 2.97 12.61 -18.12
N PRO A 412 3.58 12.52 -19.32
CA PRO A 412 2.83 12.69 -20.57
C PRO A 412 1.80 11.58 -20.80
N ARG A 413 2.03 10.39 -20.22
CA ARG A 413 1.12 9.25 -20.11
C ARG A 413 1.28 8.64 -18.71
N PRO A 414 0.27 7.94 -18.21
CA PRO A 414 0.31 7.40 -16.83
C PRO A 414 1.52 6.52 -16.50
N TRP A 415 2.09 5.84 -17.48
CA TRP A 415 3.25 4.95 -17.35
C TRP A 415 4.57 5.57 -17.82
N ARG A 416 4.57 6.79 -18.37
CA ARG A 416 5.75 7.47 -18.92
C ARG A 416 6.08 8.70 -18.11
N HIS A 417 7.31 8.77 -17.66
CA HIS A 417 7.85 9.87 -16.86
C HIS A 417 9.00 10.58 -17.58
N MET A 418 9.08 11.86 -17.38
CA MET A 418 10.21 12.71 -17.76
C MET A 418 10.42 13.70 -16.61
N GLY A 419 11.66 14.02 -16.27
CA GLY A 419 11.88 14.86 -15.11
C GLY A 419 13.24 15.49 -15.01
N LEU A 420 13.34 16.43 -14.10
CA LEU A 420 14.58 17.08 -13.71
C LEU A 420 14.69 16.97 -12.19
N SER A 421 15.88 16.69 -11.69
CA SER A 421 16.14 16.75 -10.26
C SER A 421 17.49 17.36 -9.94
N TYR A 422 17.57 17.98 -8.78
CA TYR A 422 18.81 18.48 -8.22
C TYR A 422 18.90 18.04 -6.78
N GLU A 423 20.06 17.48 -6.41
CA GLU A 423 20.34 17.02 -5.05
C GLU A 423 21.62 17.69 -4.54
N LEU A 424 21.56 18.14 -3.30
CA LEU A 424 22.67 18.69 -2.55
C LEU A 424 22.81 17.93 -1.24
N TRP A 425 23.94 17.25 -1.06
CA TRP A 425 24.24 16.48 0.13
C TRP A 425 25.45 17.04 0.87
N TYR A 426 25.31 17.25 2.16
CA TYR A 426 26.44 17.26 3.06
C TYR A 426 26.70 15.84 3.55
N LYS A 427 27.87 15.30 3.28
CA LYS A 427 28.25 13.93 3.67
C LYS A 427 29.46 13.98 4.59
N TYR A 428 29.29 13.31 5.73
CA TYR A 428 30.36 13.02 6.66
C TYR A 428 30.53 11.50 6.72
N SER A 429 31.72 10.99 6.43
CA SER A 429 31.97 9.56 6.36
C SER A 429 33.34 9.22 6.91
N ASP A 430 33.38 8.25 7.82
CA ASP A 430 34.60 7.57 8.17
C ASP A 430 34.88 6.47 7.14
N LEU A 431 36.07 6.47 6.60
CA LEU A 431 36.57 5.45 5.69
C LEU A 431 37.52 4.52 6.43
N TYR A 432 37.47 3.28 6.05
CA TYR A 432 38.27 2.24 6.67
C TYR A 432 39.12 1.48 5.63
N THR A 433 40.26 1.01 6.04
CA THR A 433 41.12 0.12 5.30
C THR A 433 41.40 -1.09 6.14
N ARG A 434 40.93 -2.26 5.72
CA ARG A 434 40.98 -3.53 6.45
C ARG A 434 40.49 -3.41 7.91
N GLY A 435 39.36 -2.75 8.09
CA GLY A 435 38.71 -2.56 9.38
C GLY A 435 39.36 -1.55 10.33
N LYS A 436 40.41 -0.85 9.90
CA LYS A 436 41.02 0.25 10.64
C LYS A 436 40.57 1.55 10.02
N ARG A 437 40.10 2.50 10.81
CA ARG A 437 39.75 3.84 10.33
C ARG A 437 41.00 4.47 9.71
N SER A 438 40.94 4.74 8.42
CA SER A 438 42.02 5.33 7.66
C SER A 438 41.82 6.83 7.44
N ASP A 439 40.60 7.23 7.14
CA ASP A 439 40.29 8.61 6.74
C ASP A 439 38.98 9.05 7.37
N ASN A 440 38.84 10.36 7.53
CA ASN A 440 37.56 11.00 7.79
C ASN A 440 37.31 12.03 6.71
N LEU A 441 36.21 11.88 6.01
CA LEU A 441 35.89 12.65 4.83
C LEU A 441 34.64 13.52 5.06
N SER A 442 34.80 14.84 4.91
CA SER A 442 33.71 15.80 4.85
C SER A 442 33.61 16.37 3.46
N MET A 443 32.44 16.23 2.84
CA MET A 443 32.25 16.65 1.46
C MET A 443 30.85 17.19 1.20
N LEU A 444 30.76 18.06 0.20
CA LEU A 444 29.53 18.46 -0.44
C LEU A 444 29.40 17.70 -1.75
N TYR A 445 28.33 16.92 -1.89
CA TYR A 445 28.00 16.20 -3.11
C TYR A 445 26.78 16.86 -3.75
N GLN A 446 26.91 17.19 -5.03
CA GLN A 446 25.85 17.77 -5.84
C GLN A 446 25.57 16.86 -7.02
N ARG A 447 24.29 16.69 -7.33
CA ARG A 447 23.85 15.93 -8.51
C ARG A 447 22.71 16.67 -9.18
N ALA A 448 22.84 16.95 -10.46
CA ALA A 448 21.73 17.34 -11.33
C ALA A 448 21.45 16.21 -12.30
N ASP A 449 20.18 15.89 -12.49
CA ASP A 449 19.76 14.75 -13.31
C ASP A 449 18.57 15.13 -14.19
N ALA A 450 18.66 14.76 -15.46
CA ALA A 450 17.60 14.93 -16.45
C ALA A 450 17.15 13.55 -16.94
N LYS A 451 16.00 13.09 -16.43
CA LYS A 451 15.32 11.89 -16.89
C LYS A 451 14.63 12.18 -18.22
N LEU A 452 15.22 11.74 -19.32
CA LEU A 452 14.71 11.96 -20.67
C LEU A 452 13.59 10.97 -21.03
N PHE A 453 13.68 9.77 -20.49
CA PHE A 453 12.68 8.73 -20.61
C PHE A 453 12.63 7.93 -19.32
N GLY A 454 11.43 7.76 -18.79
CA GLY A 454 11.14 6.87 -17.68
C GLY A 454 9.86 6.11 -17.96
N LEU A 455 9.80 4.86 -17.56
CA LEU A 455 8.65 4.01 -17.56
C LEU A 455 8.50 3.45 -16.16
N ASP A 456 7.38 3.74 -15.50
CA ASP A 456 7.03 3.23 -14.17
C ASP A 456 5.71 2.48 -14.27
N ALA A 457 5.77 1.18 -14.09
CA ALA A 457 4.64 0.27 -14.09
C ALA A 457 4.66 -0.51 -12.76
N MET A 458 3.64 -1.27 -12.47
CA MET A 458 3.43 -1.96 -11.19
C MET A 458 4.70 -2.58 -10.56
N ASN A 459 5.42 -3.40 -11.30
CA ASN A 459 6.62 -4.12 -10.80
C ASN A 459 7.90 -3.72 -11.55
N PHE A 460 7.78 -2.82 -12.51
CA PHE A 460 8.85 -2.52 -13.44
C PHE A 460 9.05 -1.01 -13.56
N ASP A 461 10.28 -0.59 -13.44
CA ASP A 461 10.72 0.78 -13.68
C ASP A 461 11.94 0.77 -14.58
N CYS A 462 11.99 1.65 -15.55
CA CYS A 462 13.21 1.90 -16.31
C CYS A 462 13.38 3.38 -16.61
N GLU A 463 14.62 3.83 -16.66
CA GLU A 463 14.96 5.20 -16.97
C GLU A 463 16.19 5.31 -17.84
N LEU A 464 16.19 6.35 -18.68
CA LEU A 464 17.33 6.83 -19.44
C LEU A 464 17.52 8.31 -19.13
N GLY A 465 18.73 8.72 -18.83
CA GLY A 465 18.97 10.09 -18.41
C GLY A 465 20.38 10.58 -18.66
N LEU A 466 20.52 11.87 -18.37
CA LEU A 466 21.79 12.60 -18.34
C LEU A 466 21.99 13.13 -16.93
N GLY A 467 23.18 12.92 -16.38
CA GLY A 467 23.52 13.38 -15.05
C GLY A 467 24.76 14.29 -15.05
N TRP A 468 24.80 15.16 -14.09
CA TRP A 468 25.99 15.88 -13.67
C TRP A 468 26.20 15.66 -12.19
N GLU A 469 27.42 15.30 -11.80
CA GLU A 469 27.81 15.08 -10.42
C GLU A 469 29.03 15.91 -10.08
N HIS A 470 29.05 16.51 -8.87
CA HIS A 470 30.16 17.27 -8.36
C HIS A 470 30.44 16.92 -6.90
N TYR A 471 31.68 16.62 -6.61
CA TYR A 471 32.20 16.38 -5.28
C TYR A 471 33.15 17.51 -4.88
N HIS A 472 32.84 18.19 -3.80
CA HIS A 472 33.72 19.17 -3.17
C HIS A 472 34.15 18.64 -1.80
N VAL A 473 35.41 18.25 -1.68
CA VAL A 473 36.00 17.75 -0.43
C VAL A 473 36.64 18.94 0.29
N PHE A 474 36.10 19.31 1.46
CA PHE A 474 36.60 20.43 2.26
C PHE A 474 37.27 20.02 3.56
N GLY A 475 37.19 18.74 3.95
CA GLY A 475 37.91 18.19 5.09
C GLY A 475 38.26 16.73 4.83
N SER A 476 39.53 16.41 4.93
CA SER A 476 40.03 15.04 4.97
C SER A 476 41.07 14.94 6.07
N LEU A 477 40.79 14.15 7.10
CA LEU A 477 41.76 13.80 8.11
C LEU A 477 42.32 12.42 7.76
N HIS A 478 43.63 12.36 7.48
CA HIS A 478 44.34 11.12 7.21
C HIS A 478 45.06 10.65 8.48
N ASN A 479 45.09 9.36 8.69
CA ASN A 479 45.94 8.75 9.69
C ASN A 479 47.05 7.88 9.02
N GLU A 480 47.90 7.24 9.80
CA GLU A 480 48.99 6.40 9.31
C GLU A 480 48.53 5.19 8.46
N HIS A 481 47.23 4.90 8.41
CA HIS A 481 46.64 3.82 7.64
C HIS A 481 45.99 4.29 6.34
N SER A 482 46.03 5.60 6.05
CA SER A 482 45.49 6.16 4.83
C SER A 482 46.34 5.74 3.63
N VAL A 483 45.66 5.20 2.62
CA VAL A 483 46.26 4.85 1.31
C VAL A 483 45.55 5.60 0.18
N HIS A 484 44.66 6.53 0.50
CA HIS A 484 43.84 7.22 -0.46
C HIS A 484 44.20 8.69 -0.58
N THR A 485 44.18 9.19 -1.80
CA THR A 485 44.32 10.61 -2.11
C THR A 485 43.00 11.10 -2.71
N PHE A 486 42.42 12.15 -2.15
CA PHE A 486 41.18 12.72 -2.60
C PHE A 486 41.40 14.04 -3.32
N ASP A 487 40.97 14.11 -4.57
CA ASP A 487 40.92 15.37 -5.29
C ASP A 487 39.89 16.30 -4.59
N ARG A 488 40.28 17.57 -4.43
CA ARG A 488 39.46 18.56 -3.74
C ARG A 488 38.15 18.88 -4.46
N ASN A 489 38.19 18.85 -5.78
CA ASN A 489 37.05 19.07 -6.65
C ASN A 489 37.05 18.05 -7.77
N VAL A 490 35.98 17.30 -7.91
CA VAL A 490 35.79 16.36 -9.01
C VAL A 490 34.37 16.52 -9.55
N HIS A 491 34.23 16.59 -10.86
CA HIS A 491 32.91 16.63 -11.49
C HIS A 491 32.86 15.65 -12.66
N TYR A 492 31.69 15.12 -12.92
CA TYR A 492 31.40 14.21 -14.03
C TYR A 492 30.11 14.60 -14.71
N TYR A 493 30.05 14.42 -16.03
CA TYR A 493 28.81 14.23 -16.76
C TYR A 493 28.63 12.74 -16.99
N ASN A 494 27.39 12.25 -16.90
CA ASN A 494 27.10 10.84 -17.17
C ASN A 494 25.88 10.65 -18.05
N TYR A 495 25.96 9.59 -18.86
CA TYR A 495 24.84 9.03 -19.60
C TYR A 495 24.46 7.76 -18.89
N HIS A 496 23.23 7.65 -18.40
CA HIS A 496 22.85 6.49 -17.61
C HIS A 496 21.55 5.85 -18.07
N ALA A 497 21.50 4.54 -17.84
CA ALA A 497 20.30 3.72 -18.00
C ALA A 497 20.13 2.88 -16.74
N ARG A 498 18.90 2.74 -16.25
CA ARG A 498 18.56 1.89 -15.12
C ARG A 498 17.28 1.11 -15.41
N VAL A 499 17.27 -0.15 -15.01
CA VAL A 499 16.09 -1.03 -15.07
C VAL A 499 15.90 -1.66 -13.71
N ARG A 500 14.68 -1.61 -13.18
CA ARG A 500 14.30 -2.23 -11.92
C ARG A 500 13.05 -3.10 -12.11
N TYR A 501 13.08 -4.26 -11.52
CA TYR A 501 11.92 -5.13 -11.38
C TYR A 501 11.79 -5.56 -9.92
N ASN A 502 10.61 -5.43 -9.33
CA ASN A 502 10.38 -5.83 -7.97
C ASN A 502 8.95 -6.38 -7.78
N SER A 503 8.87 -7.69 -7.60
CA SER A 503 7.63 -8.43 -7.29
C SER A 503 7.57 -8.89 -5.82
N GLU A 504 8.41 -8.34 -4.95
CA GLU A 504 8.39 -8.65 -3.53
C GLU A 504 7.04 -8.22 -2.91
N ASP A 505 6.47 -9.12 -2.10
CA ASP A 505 5.18 -8.91 -1.45
C ASP A 505 5.21 -7.86 -0.32
N ARG A 506 6.40 -7.58 0.22
CA ARG A 506 6.64 -6.62 1.30
C ARG A 506 8.01 -5.97 1.16
N HIS A 507 8.11 -4.73 1.61
CA HIS A 507 9.42 -4.04 1.65
C HIS A 507 10.34 -4.63 2.72
N TYR A 508 9.81 -4.78 3.95
CA TYR A 508 10.50 -5.44 5.07
C TYR A 508 9.94 -6.84 5.28
N PHE A 509 10.82 -7.77 5.66
CA PHE A 509 10.45 -9.15 5.98
C PHE A 509 9.65 -9.84 4.87
N THR A 510 10.13 -9.66 3.63
CA THR A 510 9.58 -10.25 2.41
C THR A 510 9.33 -11.74 2.60
N THR A 511 8.17 -12.24 2.15
CA THR A 511 7.86 -13.67 2.23
C THR A 511 7.97 -14.38 0.89
N ARG A 512 7.83 -13.64 -0.23
CA ARG A 512 7.97 -14.14 -1.61
C ARG A 512 8.25 -13.01 -2.57
N GLY A 513 8.80 -13.36 -3.71
CA GLY A 513 9.01 -12.41 -4.80
C GLY A 513 10.49 -12.22 -5.14
N THR A 514 10.72 -11.50 -6.21
CA THR A 514 12.04 -11.29 -6.81
C THR A 514 12.28 -9.81 -7.03
N ARG A 515 13.48 -9.35 -6.72
CA ARG A 515 13.97 -8.00 -7.05
C ARG A 515 15.18 -8.13 -7.95
N VAL A 516 15.16 -7.38 -9.05
CA VAL A 516 16.27 -7.25 -10.01
C VAL A 516 16.50 -5.78 -10.24
N GLU A 517 17.75 -5.37 -10.24
CA GLU A 517 18.15 -4.03 -10.62
C GLU A 517 19.42 -4.13 -11.49
N ALA A 518 19.44 -3.39 -12.59
CA ALA A 518 20.60 -3.27 -13.44
C ALA A 518 20.76 -1.81 -13.86
N SER A 519 21.99 -1.32 -13.83
CA SER A 519 22.32 0.04 -14.26
C SER A 519 23.63 0.08 -15.04
N TYR A 520 23.66 1.01 -15.98
CA TYR A 520 24.86 1.36 -16.74
C TYR A 520 25.03 2.87 -16.70
N ALA A 521 26.23 3.34 -16.49
CA ALA A 521 26.56 4.75 -16.61
C ALA A 521 27.93 4.92 -17.30
N TYR A 522 27.98 5.84 -18.24
CA TYR A 522 29.20 6.27 -18.90
C TYR A 522 29.56 7.69 -18.47
N TYR A 523 30.75 7.90 -17.96
CA TYR A 523 31.20 9.12 -17.31
C TYR A 523 32.25 9.86 -18.13
N THR A 524 32.09 11.19 -18.19
CA THR A 524 33.00 12.11 -18.90
C THR A 524 33.21 13.38 -18.07
N ASP A 525 34.19 14.21 -18.39
CA ASP A 525 34.41 15.53 -17.77
C ASP A 525 33.91 16.68 -18.64
N ASN A 526 33.63 16.43 -19.92
CA ASN A 526 33.25 17.44 -20.89
C ASN A 526 32.17 16.93 -21.88
N MET A 527 31.34 15.96 -21.44
CA MET A 527 30.31 15.28 -22.22
C MET A 527 30.81 14.33 -23.33
N SER A 528 32.09 14.27 -23.61
CA SER A 528 32.65 13.40 -24.66
C SER A 528 33.90 12.62 -24.21
N GLN A 529 34.75 13.21 -23.42
CA GLN A 529 36.03 12.66 -22.99
C GLN A 529 36.14 12.63 -21.46
N TRP A 530 37.19 11.99 -20.99
CA TRP A 530 37.63 12.02 -19.60
C TRP A 530 39.15 12.28 -19.58
N ARG A 531 39.55 13.46 -19.01
CA ARG A 531 40.97 13.88 -18.94
C ARG A 531 41.72 13.72 -20.29
N GLY A 532 41.03 14.01 -21.40
CA GLY A 532 41.60 13.90 -22.76
C GLY A 532 41.59 12.49 -23.36
N HIS A 533 41.06 11.48 -22.66
CA HIS A 533 40.93 10.09 -23.08
C HIS A 533 39.46 9.65 -23.16
N SER A 534 39.24 8.39 -23.48
CA SER A 534 37.92 7.77 -23.40
C SER A 534 37.38 7.84 -21.96
N GLY A 535 36.08 8.07 -21.80
CA GLY A 535 35.45 8.08 -20.50
C GLY A 535 35.50 6.71 -19.83
N PHE A 536 35.08 6.68 -18.55
CA PHE A 536 34.97 5.41 -17.83
C PHE A 536 33.49 4.98 -17.71
N SER A 537 33.26 3.68 -17.59
CA SER A 537 31.93 3.11 -17.47
C SER A 537 31.76 2.37 -16.15
N ALA A 538 30.55 2.42 -15.62
CA ALA A 538 30.12 1.61 -14.49
C ALA A 538 28.94 0.75 -14.89
N VAL A 539 29.04 -0.56 -14.67
CA VAL A 539 27.91 -1.52 -14.78
C VAL A 539 27.62 -2.03 -13.38
N ALA A 540 26.40 -1.90 -12.91
CA ALA A 540 25.98 -2.49 -11.64
C ALA A 540 24.75 -3.35 -11.86
N ALA A 541 24.69 -4.47 -11.13
CA ALA A 541 23.53 -5.35 -11.17
C ALA A 541 23.29 -5.99 -9.79
N MET A 542 22.04 -6.23 -9.48
CA MET A 542 21.57 -6.94 -8.29
C MET A 542 20.42 -7.85 -8.67
N TRP A 543 20.44 -9.05 -8.15
CA TRP A 543 19.33 -9.99 -8.16
C TRP A 543 19.17 -10.60 -6.79
N GLN A 544 17.93 -10.71 -6.32
CA GLN A 544 17.58 -11.46 -5.13
C GLN A 544 16.17 -12.03 -5.26
N THR A 545 15.92 -13.17 -4.66
CA THR A 545 14.60 -13.78 -4.63
C THR A 545 14.29 -14.35 -3.26
N THR A 546 13.06 -14.20 -2.80
CA THR A 546 12.60 -14.73 -1.52
C THR A 546 11.70 -15.93 -1.77
N ILE A 547 12.04 -17.06 -1.15
CA ILE A 547 11.36 -18.34 -1.26
C ILE A 547 10.89 -18.75 0.14
N SER A 548 9.61 -19.01 0.31
CA SER A 548 9.06 -19.57 1.55
C SER A 548 9.32 -21.06 1.59
N LEU A 549 10.10 -21.52 2.58
CA LEU A 549 10.38 -22.94 2.82
C LEU A 549 9.32 -23.58 3.71
N ALA A 550 8.86 -22.83 4.72
CA ALA A 550 7.84 -23.26 5.66
C ALA A 550 7.10 -22.03 6.21
N ARG A 551 6.04 -22.26 6.99
CA ARG A 551 5.29 -21.19 7.62
C ARG A 551 6.19 -20.38 8.57
N GLY A 552 6.50 -19.12 8.18
CA GLY A 552 7.37 -18.21 8.94
C GLY A 552 8.85 -18.37 8.64
N THR A 553 9.26 -19.29 7.76
CA THR A 553 10.67 -19.51 7.36
C THR A 553 10.84 -19.18 5.90
N GLN A 554 11.72 -18.25 5.57
CA GLN A 554 12.07 -17.84 4.22
C GLN A 554 13.57 -17.92 4.00
N VAL A 555 13.96 -18.25 2.78
CA VAL A 555 15.35 -18.16 2.29
C VAL A 555 15.43 -17.15 1.17
N ARG A 556 16.48 -16.33 1.16
CA ARG A 556 16.68 -15.25 0.19
C ARG A 556 18.11 -15.30 -0.35
N PRO A 557 18.37 -16.07 -1.41
CA PRO A 557 19.59 -15.97 -2.17
C PRO A 557 19.65 -14.63 -2.93
N GLY A 558 20.86 -14.09 -3.12
CA GLY A 558 21.09 -12.89 -3.88
C GLY A 558 22.49 -12.83 -4.45
N VAL A 559 22.63 -12.11 -5.56
CA VAL A 559 23.90 -11.78 -6.19
C VAL A 559 23.87 -10.30 -6.54
N GLN A 560 24.97 -9.62 -6.28
CA GLN A 560 25.16 -8.22 -6.62
C GLN A 560 26.58 -7.95 -7.05
N GLY A 561 26.78 -6.92 -7.85
CA GLY A 561 28.13 -6.54 -8.25
C GLY A 561 28.16 -5.21 -8.96
N ARG A 562 29.36 -4.63 -9.02
CA ARG A 562 29.65 -3.42 -9.78
C ARG A 562 31.01 -3.54 -10.44
N LEU A 563 31.04 -3.30 -11.74
CA LEU A 563 32.19 -3.41 -12.61
C LEU A 563 32.51 -2.05 -13.22
N LEU A 564 33.73 -1.59 -13.06
CA LEU A 564 34.23 -0.35 -13.63
C LEU A 564 35.16 -0.65 -14.80
N TYR A 565 35.04 0.10 -15.86
CA TYR A 565 35.90 0.00 -17.07
C TYR A 565 36.41 1.40 -17.42
N GLY A 566 37.69 1.54 -17.63
CA GLY A 566 38.38 2.79 -17.91
C GLY A 566 39.72 2.84 -17.17
N ASP A 567 40.67 3.65 -17.68
CA ASP A 567 42.04 3.66 -17.17
C ASP A 567 42.21 4.60 -15.96
N ASP A 568 41.46 5.68 -15.89
CA ASP A 568 41.60 6.77 -14.90
C ASP A 568 40.30 6.96 -14.08
N VAL A 569 39.82 5.90 -13.40
CA VAL A 569 38.62 6.00 -12.56
C VAL A 569 38.96 6.76 -11.27
N PRO A 570 38.29 7.91 -11.01
CA PRO A 570 38.51 8.64 -9.76
C PRO A 570 38.07 7.85 -8.55
N ILE A 571 38.73 8.06 -7.41
CA ILE A 571 38.42 7.33 -6.17
C ILE A 571 36.98 7.52 -5.73
N MET A 572 36.35 8.70 -5.97
CA MET A 572 34.95 8.97 -5.66
C MET A 572 33.97 8.13 -6.49
N ALA A 573 34.39 7.61 -7.64
CA ALA A 573 33.61 6.70 -8.46
C ALA A 573 33.96 5.22 -8.25
N SER A 574 35.01 4.92 -7.46
CA SER A 574 35.45 3.56 -7.16
C SER A 574 34.40 2.73 -6.45
N ASN A 575 34.55 1.41 -6.48
CA ASN A 575 33.69 0.51 -5.76
C ASN A 575 33.84 0.70 -4.25
N VAL A 576 32.70 0.79 -3.57
CA VAL A 576 32.62 0.89 -2.11
C VAL A 576 31.71 -0.23 -1.61
N ALA A 577 32.16 -0.95 -0.60
CA ALA A 577 31.32 -1.96 0.04
C ALA A 577 31.34 -1.80 1.56
N GLY A 578 30.27 -2.27 2.19
CA GLY A 578 30.03 -2.23 3.64
C GLY A 578 28.71 -1.60 4.00
N GLY A 579 28.43 -1.53 5.31
CA GLY A 579 27.13 -1.04 5.80
C GLY A 579 25.97 -2.02 5.57
N MET A 580 24.77 -1.56 5.93
CA MET A 580 23.56 -2.38 5.90
C MET A 580 22.70 -2.15 4.66
N THR A 581 22.78 -0.97 4.08
CA THR A 581 21.90 -0.49 3.00
C THR A 581 22.71 0.00 1.80
N TRP A 582 22.09 -0.07 0.63
CA TRP A 582 22.62 0.49 -0.59
C TRP A 582 22.74 2.02 -0.51
N GLY A 583 23.85 2.56 -1.03
CA GLY A 583 23.98 3.99 -1.27
C GLY A 583 24.04 4.90 -0.04
N LYS A 584 24.15 4.35 1.17
CA LYS A 584 24.07 5.13 2.41
C LYS A 584 25.19 6.18 2.54
N TYR A 585 26.43 5.78 2.34
CA TYR A 585 27.60 6.67 2.42
C TYR A 585 27.97 7.24 1.05
N PHE A 586 28.00 6.38 0.06
CA PHE A 586 28.27 6.71 -1.34
C PHE A 586 27.16 6.15 -2.22
N PRO A 587 26.76 6.85 -3.31
CA PRO A 587 25.67 6.37 -4.18
C PRO A 587 25.89 4.95 -4.72
N GLN A 588 27.15 4.59 -4.94
CA GLN A 588 27.56 3.29 -5.50
C GLN A 588 27.87 2.21 -4.45
N GLN A 589 27.67 2.46 -3.18
CA GLN A 589 28.00 1.52 -2.10
C GLN A 589 27.15 0.26 -2.16
N LEU A 590 27.82 -0.90 -2.06
CA LEU A 590 27.19 -2.22 -1.96
C LEU A 590 27.19 -2.72 -0.52
N PRO A 591 26.05 -3.19 0.02
CA PRO A 591 26.01 -3.79 1.37
C PRO A 591 26.81 -5.09 1.40
N MET A 592 27.55 -5.31 2.50
CA MET A 592 28.32 -6.52 2.74
C MET A 592 28.09 -7.04 4.14
N ALA A 593 27.72 -8.32 4.28
CA ALA A 593 27.46 -8.91 5.58
C ALA A 593 28.68 -8.85 6.49
N GLY A 594 28.49 -8.39 7.73
CA GLY A 594 29.53 -8.31 8.73
C GLY A 594 30.51 -7.13 8.58
N VAL A 595 30.35 -6.27 7.57
CA VAL A 595 31.10 -5.02 7.44
C VAL A 595 30.17 -3.85 7.75
N GLY A 596 30.38 -3.17 8.86
CA GLY A 596 29.52 -2.07 9.34
C GLY A 596 29.96 -0.67 8.93
N HIS A 597 30.92 -0.54 8.03
CA HIS A 597 31.51 0.73 7.61
C HIS A 597 31.84 0.69 6.09
N SER A 598 32.29 1.80 5.52
CA SER A 598 32.62 1.92 4.11
C SER A 598 34.09 1.65 3.86
N GLU A 599 34.38 0.74 2.93
CA GLU A 599 35.72 0.46 2.42
C GLU A 599 35.73 0.50 0.90
N PHE A 600 36.85 1.00 0.32
CA PHE A 600 37.06 1.00 -1.11
C PHE A 600 37.59 -0.35 -1.58
N PHE A 601 37.17 -0.77 -2.76
CA PHE A 601 37.55 -2.03 -3.38
C PHE A 601 38.03 -1.81 -4.82
N ASP A 602 38.60 -2.87 -5.39
CA ASP A 602 39.10 -2.91 -6.77
C ASP A 602 37.98 -2.63 -7.80
N SER A 603 38.35 -2.42 -9.04
CA SER A 603 37.48 -2.04 -10.14
C SER A 603 36.33 -3.05 -10.41
N LYS A 604 36.52 -4.32 -10.07
CA LYS A 604 35.52 -5.38 -10.21
C LYS A 604 35.18 -5.91 -8.83
N LEU A 605 33.90 -5.87 -8.49
CA LEU A 605 33.37 -6.30 -7.21
C LEU A 605 32.10 -7.12 -7.44
N ILE A 606 32.07 -8.37 -6.98
CA ILE A 606 30.91 -9.26 -7.07
C ILE A 606 30.70 -9.93 -5.72
N SER A 607 29.46 -9.97 -5.26
CA SER A 607 29.09 -10.57 -3.98
C SER A 607 27.85 -11.47 -4.12
N ALA A 608 27.96 -12.69 -3.64
CA ALA A 608 26.83 -13.59 -3.45
C ALA A 608 26.40 -13.59 -1.98
N SER A 609 25.11 -13.63 -1.73
CA SER A 609 24.54 -13.58 -0.38
C SER A 609 23.43 -14.59 -0.19
N LEU A 610 23.25 -15.03 1.05
CA LEU A 610 22.14 -15.88 1.46
C LEU A 610 21.60 -15.37 2.79
N ARG A 611 20.29 -15.08 2.85
CA ARG A 611 19.59 -14.77 4.07
C ARG A 611 18.62 -15.88 4.42
N LEU A 612 18.66 -16.31 5.66
CA LEU A 612 17.61 -17.11 6.28
C LEU A 612 16.81 -16.18 7.21
N GLN A 613 15.51 -16.09 6.99
CA GLN A 613 14.57 -15.32 7.78
C GLN A 613 13.63 -16.26 8.50
N GLN A 614 13.52 -16.10 9.81
CA GLN A 614 12.59 -16.86 10.65
C GLN A 614 11.68 -15.89 11.41
N ARG A 615 10.38 -15.98 11.19
CA ARG A 615 9.38 -15.37 12.04
C ARG A 615 9.20 -16.22 13.29
N ILE A 616 9.59 -15.69 14.46
CA ILE A 616 9.55 -16.41 15.74
C ILE A 616 8.10 -16.43 16.26
N THR A 617 7.51 -15.24 16.44
CA THR A 617 6.12 -15.08 16.88
C THR A 617 5.63 -13.67 16.52
N GLY A 618 4.35 -13.51 16.21
CA GLY A 618 3.75 -12.22 15.90
C GLY A 618 4.56 -11.41 14.89
N GLN A 619 5.16 -10.31 15.33
CA GLN A 619 5.96 -9.37 14.54
C GLN A 619 7.48 -9.47 14.83
N HIS A 620 7.93 -10.57 15.42
CA HIS A 620 9.33 -10.82 15.80
C HIS A 620 10.04 -11.69 14.76
N TYR A 621 11.20 -11.25 14.28
CA TYR A 621 11.98 -11.90 13.23
C TYR A 621 13.42 -12.10 13.64
N LEU A 622 13.98 -13.26 13.31
CA LEU A 622 15.40 -13.58 13.36
C LEU A 622 15.91 -13.68 11.93
N LEU A 623 17.03 -13.02 11.63
CA LEU A 623 17.69 -13.07 10.34
C LEU A 623 19.11 -13.62 10.53
N LEU A 624 19.50 -14.52 9.64
CA LEU A 624 20.87 -14.99 9.49
C LEU A 624 21.32 -14.68 8.08
N ASP A 625 22.32 -13.84 7.92
CA ASP A 625 22.88 -13.45 6.64
C ASP A 625 24.30 -13.99 6.48
N GLY A 626 24.61 -14.52 5.32
CA GLY A 626 25.96 -14.86 4.89
C GLY A 626 26.26 -14.21 3.55
N SER A 627 27.51 -13.79 3.33
CA SER A 627 27.96 -13.30 2.01
C SER A 627 29.36 -13.78 1.70
N VAL A 628 29.61 -13.98 0.40
CA VAL A 628 30.93 -14.23 -0.18
C VAL A 628 31.16 -13.17 -1.24
N THR A 629 32.28 -12.48 -1.17
CA THR A 629 32.62 -11.34 -2.04
C THR A 629 33.99 -11.57 -2.69
N GLU A 630 34.02 -11.39 -4.00
CA GLU A 630 35.22 -11.43 -4.84
C GLU A 630 35.50 -10.05 -5.38
N HIS A 631 36.77 -9.67 -5.46
CA HIS A 631 37.18 -8.39 -6.02
C HIS A 631 38.56 -8.48 -6.68
N ASN A 632 38.72 -7.79 -7.80
CA ASN A 632 39.97 -7.65 -8.52
C ASN A 632 39.90 -6.46 -9.50
N ASP A 633 41.02 -5.99 -10.02
CA ASP A 633 41.02 -4.99 -11.09
C ASP A 633 40.68 -5.60 -12.46
N LYS A 634 40.90 -6.89 -12.65
CA LYS A 634 40.65 -7.62 -13.89
C LYS A 634 39.54 -8.68 -13.69
N LEU A 635 38.58 -8.70 -14.59
CA LEU A 635 37.43 -9.61 -14.49
C LEU A 635 37.87 -11.08 -14.71
N ASP A 636 38.80 -11.34 -15.60
CA ASP A 636 39.36 -12.66 -15.85
C ASP A 636 40.16 -13.25 -14.66
N ARG A 637 40.52 -12.39 -13.71
CA ARG A 637 41.24 -12.75 -12.49
C ARG A 637 40.41 -12.54 -11.21
N ILE A 638 39.12 -12.44 -11.34
CA ILE A 638 38.25 -12.14 -10.20
C ILE A 638 38.36 -13.17 -9.06
N PHE A 639 38.64 -14.43 -9.41
CA PHE A 639 38.78 -15.56 -8.49
C PHE A 639 40.23 -15.89 -8.09
N ASP A 640 41.22 -15.09 -8.51
CA ASP A 640 42.61 -15.35 -8.17
C ASP A 640 42.95 -15.04 -6.69
N ARG A 641 42.14 -14.23 -6.03
CA ARG A 641 42.28 -13.89 -4.62
C ARG A 641 41.42 -14.82 -3.74
N LYS A 642 41.76 -14.88 -2.46
CA LYS A 642 40.87 -15.56 -1.49
C LYS A 642 39.56 -14.79 -1.32
N PRO A 643 38.43 -15.46 -1.42
CA PRO A 643 37.16 -14.82 -1.24
C PRO A 643 36.99 -14.19 0.16
N LEU A 644 36.36 -13.05 0.19
CA LEU A 644 35.95 -12.41 1.44
C LEU A 644 34.59 -12.95 1.85
N TRP A 645 34.45 -13.45 3.05
CA TRP A 645 33.19 -13.94 3.54
C TRP A 645 32.79 -13.23 4.84
N GLY A 646 31.51 -13.07 5.02
CA GLY A 646 30.92 -12.42 6.19
C GLY A 646 29.64 -13.10 6.62
N ALA A 647 29.35 -12.98 7.90
CA ALA A 647 28.13 -13.48 8.49
C ALA A 647 27.53 -12.44 9.45
N ARG A 648 26.20 -12.47 9.60
CA ARG A 648 25.48 -11.58 10.51
C ARG A 648 24.27 -12.30 11.08
N VAL A 649 24.01 -12.09 12.35
CA VAL A 649 22.76 -12.43 13.01
C VAL A 649 22.06 -11.14 13.40
N ALA A 650 20.75 -11.07 13.16
CA ALA A 650 19.95 -9.92 13.49
C ALA A 650 18.59 -10.34 14.06
N TYR A 651 18.12 -9.57 15.03
CA TYR A 651 16.79 -9.68 15.57
C TYR A 651 16.04 -8.38 15.33
N PHE A 652 14.78 -8.49 14.84
CA PHE A 652 13.92 -7.36 14.58
C PHE A 652 12.51 -7.57 15.12
N TYR A 653 11.94 -6.48 15.62
CA TYR A 653 10.53 -6.31 15.88
C TYR A 653 9.95 -5.34 14.83
N ASN A 654 8.96 -5.79 14.05
CA ASN A 654 8.27 -4.95 13.07
C ASN A 654 7.09 -4.25 13.75
N SER A 655 7.25 -2.97 14.09
CA SER A 655 6.19 -2.21 14.77
C SER A 655 4.99 -1.89 13.86
N GLY A 656 5.17 -1.93 12.53
CA GLY A 656 4.16 -1.56 11.54
C GLY A 656 3.95 -0.05 11.40
N ILE A 657 4.07 0.72 12.48
CA ILE A 657 3.82 2.19 12.47
C ILE A 657 5.12 2.98 12.32
N VAL A 658 6.08 2.72 13.19
CA VAL A 658 7.37 3.46 13.18
C VAL A 658 8.48 2.72 12.45
N GLY A 659 8.19 1.60 11.80
CA GLY A 659 9.15 0.77 11.10
C GLY A 659 9.79 -0.31 11.95
N PRO A 660 10.77 -1.05 11.40
CA PRO A 660 11.48 -2.10 12.13
C PRO A 660 12.38 -1.53 13.21
N LEU A 661 12.33 -2.16 14.38
CA LEU A 661 13.26 -1.95 15.50
C LEU A 661 14.12 -3.19 15.63
N GLY A 662 15.44 -3.07 15.60
CA GLY A 662 16.28 -4.23 15.71
C GLY A 662 17.75 -3.97 15.99
N ALA A 663 18.44 -5.07 16.24
CA ALA A 663 19.87 -5.09 16.43
C ALA A 663 20.51 -6.26 15.70
N SER A 664 21.75 -6.08 15.28
CA SER A 664 22.53 -7.13 14.64
C SER A 664 23.98 -7.13 15.07
N LEU A 665 24.55 -8.33 15.01
CA LEU A 665 25.98 -8.58 15.18
C LEU A 665 26.50 -9.24 13.91
N GLY A 666 27.59 -8.72 13.37
CA GLY A 666 28.21 -9.25 12.18
C GLY A 666 29.71 -9.43 12.34
N TRP A 667 30.27 -10.40 11.63
CA TRP A 667 31.69 -10.66 11.53
C TRP A 667 32.11 -10.96 10.08
N ASN A 668 33.31 -10.61 9.68
CA ASN A 668 33.80 -10.89 8.35
C ASN A 668 35.31 -11.24 8.35
N SER A 669 35.73 -11.98 7.32
CA SER A 669 37.09 -12.44 7.15
C SER A 669 38.06 -11.35 6.67
N TYR A 670 37.57 -10.20 6.27
CA TYR A 670 38.38 -9.09 5.79
C TYR A 670 38.92 -8.23 6.92
N THR A 671 38.06 -7.88 7.86
CA THR A 671 38.39 -7.00 8.98
C THR A 671 38.74 -7.78 10.26
N HIS A 672 38.29 -9.02 10.37
CA HIS A 672 38.37 -9.86 11.59
C HIS A 672 37.76 -9.20 12.83
N ARG A 673 36.82 -8.29 12.65
CA ARG A 673 36.14 -7.55 13.72
C ARG A 673 34.66 -7.87 13.78
N VAL A 674 34.11 -7.79 14.98
CA VAL A 674 32.66 -7.85 15.20
C VAL A 674 32.09 -6.45 15.07
N ASN A 675 31.07 -6.31 14.27
CA ASN A 675 30.29 -5.08 14.11
C ASN A 675 28.94 -5.23 14.77
N PHE A 676 28.50 -4.15 15.43
CA PHE A 676 27.21 -4.05 16.08
C PHE A 676 26.39 -2.95 15.40
N PHE A 677 25.14 -3.26 15.08
CA PHE A 677 24.22 -2.31 14.46
C PHE A 677 22.87 -2.34 15.17
N VAL A 678 22.32 -1.16 15.46
CA VAL A 678 20.96 -0.97 16.01
C VAL A 678 20.24 0.04 15.15
N SER A 679 18.96 -0.22 14.87
CA SER A 679 18.11 0.72 14.14
C SER A 679 16.68 0.71 14.64
N LEU A 680 16.03 1.88 14.53
CA LEU A 680 14.59 2.09 14.69
C LEU A 680 14.14 3.02 13.58
N GLY A 681 13.14 2.63 12.84
CA GLY A 681 12.55 3.43 11.77
C GLY A 681 12.70 2.79 10.40
N TYR A 682 12.10 3.43 9.41
CA TYR A 682 12.21 3.04 8.01
C TYR A 682 13.54 3.50 7.40
N ASP A 683 14.01 2.81 6.39
CA ASP A 683 15.21 3.20 5.63
C ASP A 683 14.85 4.33 4.64
N PHE A 684 15.64 5.41 4.60
CA PHE A 684 15.55 6.50 3.63
C PHE A 684 16.91 7.15 3.33
#